data_ccf16667ad43c67974794e5d2270e0c2
#
_entry.id   ccf16667ad43c67974794e5d2270e0c2
#
_cell.length_a   1.000
_cell.length_b   1.000
_cell.length_c   1.000
_cell.angle_alpha   90.00
_cell.angle_beta   90.00
_cell.angle_gamma   90.00
#
_symmetry.space_group_name_H-M   'P 1'
#
loop_
_entity.id
_entity.type
_entity.pdbx_description
1 polymer ?
#
loop_
_entity_poly.entity_id
_entity_poly.type
_entity_poly.pdbx_seq_one_letter_code
_entity_poly.pdbx_strand_id
1 'polypeptide(L)'
;MRPRATGAGDAGGVLRSPTRAKVAMTLKMPSPSRSAPLAPLIPGTDPDQVLDAFITATTARGIALYSEQEEAVLELFAGRNVILNTPTGSGKSLVASAFHFKALCAGERSVYTCPIKALVNEKFLALCRDFGPENVGMMTGDASVNPGAKVLCCTAEILANIALHRGERSDLRAVVMDEFHYYSDPERGYAWQVPLLAMPQARFLLMSATLGATEFFEKELARVTGAPAVTVRSDRRPVPLEFEYSETPLAERVTALLENKRAPVYLVYFTQRSASEAAQDLMSLAVCSKEEKAALQAELEHAKFNSPYGKEMKRWLRHGIGVHHAGLLPKYRILVEQLAQKGLLKLICGTDTLGVGINVPIRTVLFTQLWKYDGAKAAILSVRDFRQIAGRAGRKGFDDKGYVVVQAPAHVIENKRAEARAAGDAKKQKKLVKQHAPEGQVSWDAKTFERLMTAPPEGLVSRFEVSHGMLLLVLSRDGDGCRAMRRLIADCHETPHKKKALRRRALQLFRALLDRKIVEFLPKENAPASMTSGATAETQTPRKLRVNVELQDDFSLHQALSLYLIDTLPLLSAVEANASPDYAFDVLTLCEAIVEDPDQILRRQVDKLKTEKLAEMKAADVPYEQRLEKLDEIEHPKPRREFLYDTFNAWAAAHPWIGQENVRPKSIAREMYERYMSFADYVRDYGLERSEGLLLRHLSQVWKVLAQTVPDNAKSEAVIEMEEYFRELIRGVDSSLLEEWERLRNPDFVAVETGEKPARPASFDVTRDGAAFRRLVRTAVFGFLQDVAARDWEAAAERLNAAGEARQIEEAFERYFEAHGRFRLDPEGRAAKHTHWDEAASTEEWQLAQVLVDADELNDWEARFVISLSESRAKNSAVVRFVGVEPVGA
;
A
#
# COMPACT_ATOMS: atom_id res chain seq x y z
N MET A 1 53.26 72.70 1.75
CA MET A 1 52.63 74.01 1.43
C MET A 1 51.15 73.87 1.70
N ARG A 2 50.65 74.48 2.74
CA ARG A 2 49.20 74.86 2.88
C ARG A 2 48.93 76.02 1.91
N PRO A 3 47.71 76.49 1.63
CA PRO A 3 46.68 76.82 2.65
C PRO A 3 45.18 76.60 2.27
N ARG A 4 44.35 76.50 3.33
CA ARG A 4 43.29 77.46 3.78
C ARG A 4 41.95 77.34 3.04
N ALA A 5 40.85 76.85 3.70
CA ALA A 5 40.06 77.40 4.84
C ALA A 5 38.92 78.34 4.33
N THR A 6 37.70 78.02 4.76
CA THR A 6 36.58 78.81 5.27
C THR A 6 35.26 78.12 4.89
N GLY A 7 34.25 77.99 5.68
CA GLY A 7 33.81 78.52 6.92
C GLY A 7 32.39 78.04 7.27
N ALA A 8 32.20 77.92 8.52
CA ALA A 8 31.03 78.02 9.39
C ALA A 8 29.56 77.81 8.87
N GLY A 9 28.79 77.04 9.67
CA GLY A 9 27.32 77.02 9.70
C GLY A 9 26.84 75.93 10.67
N ASP A 10 26.55 76.38 11.87
CA ASP A 10 26.04 75.66 13.04
C ASP A 10 24.57 75.20 12.84
N ALA A 11 24.22 74.02 13.30
CA ALA A 11 22.88 73.71 13.98
C ALA A 11 22.78 72.27 14.37
N GLY A 12 22.41 72.06 15.59
CA GLY A 12 22.32 70.82 16.34
C GLY A 12 21.32 69.73 15.82
N GLY A 13 21.64 68.50 16.12
CA GLY A 13 20.78 67.39 15.77
C GLY A 13 21.25 66.07 16.39
N VAL A 14 20.73 65.80 17.56
CA VAL A 14 20.37 64.50 18.16
C VAL A 14 21.08 63.27 17.60
N LEU A 15 21.93 62.69 18.44
CA LEU A 15 22.45 61.31 18.34
C LEU A 15 21.30 60.26 18.25
N ARG A 16 21.15 59.66 17.10
CA ARG A 16 20.41 58.41 16.94
C ARG A 16 21.39 57.22 16.78
N SER A 17 21.33 56.28 17.70
CA SER A 17 22.03 55.00 17.68
C SER A 17 21.70 54.18 16.42
N PRO A 18 22.63 53.37 15.87
CA PRO A 18 22.34 52.56 14.68
C PRO A 18 21.47 51.37 15.06
N THR A 19 20.32 51.33 14.45
CA THR A 19 19.38 50.19 14.46
C THR A 19 20.07 48.99 13.82
N ARG A 20 20.24 47.94 14.63
CA ARG A 20 20.62 46.60 14.15
C ARG A 20 19.59 46.12 13.13
N ALA A 21 19.97 46.13 11.87
CA ALA A 21 19.26 45.39 10.83
C ALA A 21 19.31 43.87 11.16
N LYS A 22 18.19 43.30 11.57
CA LYS A 22 18.02 41.87 11.58
C LYS A 22 18.02 41.36 10.15
N VAL A 23 19.14 40.80 9.71
CA VAL A 23 19.23 40.03 8.50
C VAL A 23 18.37 38.76 8.78
N ALA A 24 17.14 38.78 8.30
CA ALA A 24 16.36 37.55 8.18
C ALA A 24 17.02 36.68 7.10
N MET A 25 17.79 35.73 7.55
CA MET A 25 18.36 34.69 6.70
C MET A 25 17.19 33.78 6.29
N THR A 26 16.46 34.18 5.28
CA THR A 26 15.55 33.28 4.55
C THR A 26 16.46 32.28 3.86
N LEU A 27 16.60 31.07 4.47
CA LEU A 27 17.11 29.90 3.81
C LEU A 27 16.15 29.54 2.68
N LYS A 28 16.34 30.16 1.52
CA LYS A 28 15.84 29.65 0.27
C LYS A 28 16.54 28.30 0.07
N MET A 29 15.83 27.21 0.33
CA MET A 29 16.23 25.91 -0.19
C MET A 29 16.42 26.07 -1.69
N PRO A 30 17.56 25.67 -2.26
CA PRO A 30 17.66 25.59 -3.70
C PRO A 30 16.59 24.60 -4.15
N SER A 31 15.66 25.05 -4.99
CA SER A 31 14.84 24.14 -5.76
C SER A 31 15.80 23.12 -6.39
N PRO A 32 15.51 21.80 -6.30
CA PRO A 32 16.35 20.81 -6.93
C PRO A 32 16.44 21.19 -8.42
N SER A 33 17.59 21.67 -8.83
CA SER A 33 17.89 21.85 -10.24
C SER A 33 17.66 20.49 -10.87
N ARG A 34 16.77 20.41 -11.87
CA ARG A 34 16.55 19.19 -12.65
C ARG A 34 17.89 18.82 -13.27
N SER A 35 18.68 17.99 -12.60
CA SER A 35 19.85 17.36 -13.21
C SER A 35 19.33 16.46 -14.34
N ALA A 36 19.96 16.54 -15.50
CA ALA A 36 19.63 15.67 -16.62
C ALA A 36 19.69 14.20 -16.18
N PRO A 37 18.79 13.33 -16.69
CA PRO A 37 18.87 11.90 -16.45
C PRO A 37 20.24 11.34 -16.77
N LEU A 38 20.64 10.27 -16.10
CA LEU A 38 21.84 9.51 -16.41
C LEU A 38 21.60 8.78 -17.74
N ALA A 39 22.12 9.33 -18.84
CA ALA A 39 21.98 8.70 -20.15
C ALA A 39 22.86 7.43 -20.21
N PRO A 40 22.30 6.26 -20.54
CA PRO A 40 23.09 5.03 -20.70
C PRO A 40 24.04 5.17 -21.89
N LEU A 41 25.23 4.61 -21.75
CA LEU A 41 26.18 4.48 -22.86
C LEU A 41 25.74 3.40 -23.85
N ILE A 42 26.35 3.40 -25.02
CA ILE A 42 26.06 2.42 -26.09
C ILE A 42 26.40 1.01 -25.58
N PRO A 43 25.53 0.00 -25.81
CA PRO A 43 25.84 -1.39 -25.45
C PRO A 43 27.18 -1.88 -26.04
N GLY A 44 27.98 -2.53 -25.18
CA GLY A 44 29.33 -2.99 -25.56
C GLY A 44 30.46 -2.03 -25.15
N THR A 45 30.13 -0.90 -24.48
CA THR A 45 31.15 -0.02 -23.86
C THR A 45 31.88 -0.79 -22.74
N ASP A 46 33.21 -0.56 -22.66
CA ASP A 46 34.06 -1.16 -21.63
C ASP A 46 33.52 -0.88 -20.23
N PRO A 47 33.44 -1.88 -19.32
CA PRO A 47 32.98 -1.70 -17.94
C PRO A 47 33.66 -0.57 -17.17
N ASP A 48 34.96 -0.35 -17.38
CA ASP A 48 35.72 0.72 -16.74
C ASP A 48 35.23 2.12 -17.21
N GLN A 49 34.95 2.26 -18.51
CA GLN A 49 34.37 3.49 -19.06
C GLN A 49 32.93 3.73 -18.54
N VAL A 50 32.15 2.68 -18.34
CA VAL A 50 30.80 2.77 -17.75
C VAL A 50 30.90 3.21 -16.29
N LEU A 51 31.87 2.71 -15.54
CA LEU A 51 32.14 3.10 -14.17
C LEU A 51 32.54 4.57 -14.08
N ASP A 52 33.50 5.00 -14.91
CA ASP A 52 33.97 6.38 -14.97
C ASP A 52 32.86 7.35 -15.34
N ALA A 53 31.98 6.97 -16.28
CA ALA A 53 30.82 7.78 -16.64
C ALA A 53 29.83 7.94 -15.47
N PHE A 54 29.59 6.87 -14.71
CA PHE A 54 28.74 6.93 -13.52
C PHE A 54 29.33 7.82 -12.43
N ILE A 55 30.63 7.67 -12.13
CA ILE A 55 31.32 8.49 -11.14
C ILE A 55 31.34 9.95 -11.57
N THR A 56 31.63 10.24 -12.85
CA THR A 56 31.63 11.60 -13.38
C THR A 56 30.24 12.24 -13.26
N ALA A 57 29.19 11.53 -13.65
CA ALA A 57 27.82 12.01 -13.59
C ALA A 57 27.32 12.25 -12.13
N THR A 58 27.72 11.40 -11.19
CA THR A 58 27.38 11.58 -9.78
C THR A 58 28.16 12.72 -9.14
N THR A 59 29.43 12.87 -9.49
CA THR A 59 30.27 14.00 -9.05
C THR A 59 29.73 15.35 -9.58
N ALA A 60 29.29 15.37 -10.85
CA ALA A 60 28.65 16.58 -11.42
C ALA A 60 27.35 16.97 -10.69
N ARG A 61 26.69 16.01 -10.05
CA ARG A 61 25.52 16.25 -9.17
C ARG A 61 25.91 16.63 -7.74
N GLY A 62 27.20 16.80 -7.45
CA GLY A 62 27.70 17.10 -6.10
C GLY A 62 27.68 15.91 -5.14
N ILE A 63 27.59 14.68 -5.65
CA ILE A 63 27.54 13.45 -4.86
C ILE A 63 28.91 12.77 -4.97
N ALA A 64 29.61 12.66 -3.82
CA ALA A 64 30.81 11.84 -3.69
C ALA A 64 30.44 10.51 -3.06
N LEU A 65 30.99 9.43 -3.60
CA LEU A 65 30.85 8.10 -3.02
C LEU A 65 31.59 7.99 -1.69
N TYR A 66 31.01 7.28 -0.75
CA TYR A 66 31.75 6.84 0.44
C TYR A 66 32.59 5.61 0.11
N SER A 67 33.61 5.31 0.91
CA SER A 67 34.50 4.16 0.72
C SER A 67 33.73 2.84 0.58
N GLU A 68 32.70 2.65 1.39
CA GLU A 68 31.87 1.43 1.35
C GLU A 68 30.98 1.37 0.09
N GLN A 69 30.53 2.53 -0.40
CA GLN A 69 29.78 2.60 -1.66
C GLN A 69 30.68 2.33 -2.85
N GLU A 70 31.88 2.91 -2.85
CA GLU A 70 32.89 2.70 -3.88
C GLU A 70 33.30 1.22 -3.98
N GLU A 71 33.63 0.60 -2.83
CA GLU A 71 33.91 -0.83 -2.73
C GLU A 71 32.77 -1.68 -3.32
N ALA A 72 31.51 -1.42 -2.89
CA ALA A 72 30.36 -2.16 -3.37
C ALA A 72 30.12 -1.98 -4.88
N VAL A 73 30.31 -0.77 -5.41
CA VAL A 73 30.18 -0.48 -6.84
C VAL A 73 31.27 -1.21 -7.64
N LEU A 74 32.53 -1.16 -7.21
CA LEU A 74 33.64 -1.87 -7.87
C LEU A 74 33.38 -3.38 -7.92
N GLU A 75 32.91 -3.98 -6.82
CA GLU A 75 32.61 -5.41 -6.77
C GLU A 75 31.45 -5.79 -7.72
N LEU A 76 30.39 -4.95 -7.81
CA LEU A 76 29.29 -5.13 -8.75
C LEU A 76 29.78 -5.00 -10.20
N PHE A 77 30.69 -4.06 -10.50
CA PHE A 77 31.24 -3.87 -11.83
C PHE A 77 32.19 -5.01 -12.21
N ALA A 78 32.87 -5.63 -11.27
CA ALA A 78 33.63 -6.86 -11.45
C ALA A 78 32.74 -8.11 -11.69
N GLY A 79 31.40 -7.97 -11.69
CA GLY A 79 30.45 -9.07 -11.96
C GLY A 79 30.19 -9.97 -10.77
N ARG A 80 30.55 -9.55 -9.54
CA ARG A 80 30.30 -10.30 -8.31
C ARG A 80 28.91 -10.00 -7.75
N ASN A 81 28.39 -10.90 -6.89
CA ASN A 81 27.25 -10.62 -6.05
C ASN A 81 27.69 -9.80 -4.83
N VAL A 82 26.89 -8.85 -4.40
CA VAL A 82 27.23 -7.99 -3.28
C VAL A 82 26.14 -8.04 -2.18
N ILE A 83 26.58 -8.19 -0.94
CA ILE A 83 25.73 -8.05 0.25
C ILE A 83 26.15 -6.75 0.95
N LEU A 84 25.32 -5.72 0.84
CA LEU A 84 25.61 -4.39 1.39
C LEU A 84 24.96 -4.24 2.77
N ASN A 85 25.75 -4.45 3.82
CA ASN A 85 25.31 -4.35 5.21
C ASN A 85 25.83 -3.07 5.85
N THR A 86 25.18 -1.94 5.57
CA THR A 86 25.57 -0.62 6.04
C THR A 86 24.39 0.09 6.70
N PRO A 87 24.63 1.02 7.66
CA PRO A 87 23.56 1.67 8.42
C PRO A 87 22.52 2.38 7.51
N THR A 88 21.34 2.65 8.08
CA THR A 88 20.34 3.51 7.43
C THR A 88 20.94 4.91 7.22
N GLY A 89 20.70 5.52 6.07
CA GLY A 89 21.25 6.83 5.72
C GLY A 89 22.65 6.78 5.07
N SER A 90 23.29 5.61 4.94
CA SER A 90 24.59 5.44 4.26
C SER A 90 24.52 5.59 2.74
N GLY A 91 23.32 5.82 2.16
CA GLY A 91 23.17 6.01 0.73
C GLY A 91 23.20 4.74 -0.12
N LYS A 92 22.73 3.60 0.40
CA LYS A 92 22.61 2.32 -0.32
C LYS A 92 21.94 2.42 -1.69
N SER A 93 20.96 3.32 -1.83
CA SER A 93 20.26 3.55 -3.11
C SER A 93 21.20 4.00 -4.24
N LEU A 94 22.32 4.69 -3.92
CA LEU A 94 23.29 5.09 -4.94
C LEU A 94 24.04 3.89 -5.53
N VAL A 95 24.35 2.89 -4.69
CA VAL A 95 24.96 1.63 -5.16
C VAL A 95 23.99 0.86 -6.05
N ALA A 96 22.70 0.86 -5.70
CA ALA A 96 21.66 0.29 -6.55
C ALA A 96 21.52 1.04 -7.88
N SER A 97 21.55 2.39 -7.89
CA SER A 97 21.55 3.18 -9.12
C SER A 97 22.77 2.86 -10.00
N ALA A 98 23.96 2.69 -9.42
CA ALA A 98 25.15 2.26 -10.17
C ALA A 98 24.96 0.90 -10.84
N PHE A 99 24.33 -0.04 -10.13
CA PHE A 99 24.08 -1.38 -10.66
C PHE A 99 23.03 -1.37 -11.78
N HIS A 100 21.96 -0.58 -11.65
CA HIS A 100 21.01 -0.37 -12.74
C HIS A 100 21.64 0.32 -13.94
N PHE A 101 22.48 1.33 -13.72
CA PHE A 101 23.20 2.02 -14.78
C PHE A 101 24.08 1.07 -15.58
N LYS A 102 24.85 0.20 -14.88
CA LYS A 102 25.64 -0.86 -15.53
C LYS A 102 24.77 -1.76 -16.42
N ALA A 103 23.64 -2.23 -15.89
CA ALA A 103 22.72 -3.10 -16.65
C ALA A 103 22.13 -2.37 -17.87
N LEU A 104 21.74 -1.11 -17.73
CA LEU A 104 21.26 -0.28 -18.83
C LEU A 104 22.31 -0.12 -19.93
N CYS A 105 23.56 0.18 -19.58
CA CYS A 105 24.66 0.28 -20.54
C CYS A 105 24.97 -1.06 -21.22
N ALA A 106 24.74 -2.20 -20.56
CA ALA A 106 24.84 -3.53 -21.16
C ALA A 106 23.60 -3.90 -22.01
N GLY A 107 22.56 -3.07 -22.07
CA GLY A 107 21.28 -3.39 -22.72
C GLY A 107 20.44 -4.43 -21.97
N GLU A 108 20.83 -4.79 -20.76
CA GLU A 108 20.21 -5.81 -19.92
C GLU A 108 19.02 -5.26 -19.11
N ARG A 109 18.11 -6.14 -18.72
CA ARG A 109 17.03 -5.81 -17.79
C ARG A 109 17.46 -6.00 -16.34
N SER A 110 17.04 -5.07 -15.50
CA SER A 110 17.31 -5.09 -14.07
C SER A 110 16.02 -4.91 -13.26
N VAL A 111 16.05 -5.32 -12.00
CA VAL A 111 14.90 -5.17 -11.08
C VAL A 111 15.33 -4.63 -9.74
N TYR A 112 14.53 -3.68 -9.21
CA TYR A 112 14.60 -3.18 -7.85
C TYR A 112 13.42 -3.72 -7.06
N THR A 113 13.64 -4.56 -6.06
CA THR A 113 12.57 -5.12 -5.26
C THR A 113 12.57 -4.61 -3.82
N CYS A 114 11.35 -4.34 -3.32
CA CYS A 114 11.09 -3.80 -2.00
C CYS A 114 10.03 -4.60 -1.24
N PRO A 115 10.00 -4.53 0.12
CA PRO A 115 9.03 -5.26 0.90
C PRO A 115 7.60 -4.69 0.84
N ILE A 116 7.44 -3.40 0.63
CA ILE A 116 6.14 -2.72 0.68
C ILE A 116 5.93 -1.82 -0.53
N LYS A 117 4.67 -1.68 -0.96
CA LYS A 117 4.29 -0.87 -2.12
C LYS A 117 4.74 0.58 -2.02
N ALA A 118 4.61 1.21 -0.85
CA ALA A 118 5.02 2.60 -0.66
C ALA A 118 6.51 2.81 -0.99
N LEU A 119 7.36 1.86 -0.62
CA LEU A 119 8.79 1.90 -0.95
C LEU A 119 9.04 1.64 -2.43
N VAL A 120 8.28 0.72 -3.06
CA VAL A 120 8.33 0.51 -4.52
C VAL A 120 8.01 1.80 -5.25
N ASN A 121 6.94 2.50 -4.85
CA ASN A 121 6.52 3.77 -5.43
C ASN A 121 7.60 4.85 -5.30
N GLU A 122 8.20 5.00 -4.11
CA GLU A 122 9.29 5.95 -3.86
C GLU A 122 10.49 5.66 -4.79
N LYS A 123 10.90 4.39 -4.87
CA LYS A 123 12.05 3.99 -5.70
C LYS A 123 11.76 4.13 -7.18
N PHE A 124 10.54 3.77 -7.60
CA PHE A 124 10.08 3.98 -8.97
C PHE A 124 10.22 5.44 -9.40
N LEU A 125 9.66 6.37 -8.62
CA LEU A 125 9.74 7.80 -8.91
C LEU A 125 11.19 8.33 -8.86
N ALA A 126 11.99 7.84 -7.92
CA ALA A 126 13.40 8.22 -7.83
C ALA A 126 14.19 7.74 -9.06
N LEU A 127 14.01 6.49 -9.47
CA LEU A 127 14.69 5.92 -10.65
C LEU A 127 14.19 6.54 -11.95
N CYS A 128 12.89 6.95 -12.05
CA CYS A 128 12.41 7.74 -13.18
C CYS A 128 13.14 9.08 -13.31
N ARG A 129 13.47 9.75 -12.19
CA ARG A 129 14.28 10.97 -12.20
C ARG A 129 15.73 10.70 -12.60
N ASP A 130 16.28 9.53 -12.22
CA ASP A 130 17.67 9.17 -12.52
C ASP A 130 17.84 8.69 -13.98
N PHE A 131 16.91 7.90 -14.52
CA PHE A 131 17.09 7.19 -15.78
C PHE A 131 16.07 7.56 -16.87
N GLY A 132 15.11 8.42 -16.57
CA GLY A 132 13.96 8.72 -17.44
C GLY A 132 12.80 7.75 -17.26
N PRO A 133 11.55 8.26 -17.34
CA PRO A 133 10.34 7.44 -17.12
C PRO A 133 10.13 6.36 -18.20
N GLU A 134 10.72 6.52 -19.38
CA GLU A 134 10.69 5.54 -20.48
C GLU A 134 11.49 4.28 -20.17
N ASN A 135 12.54 4.39 -19.36
CA ASN A 135 13.41 3.27 -18.98
C ASN A 135 12.98 2.56 -17.70
N VAL A 136 12.05 3.12 -16.95
CA VAL A 136 11.64 2.60 -15.65
C VAL A 136 10.18 2.17 -15.66
N GLY A 137 9.93 0.98 -15.11
CA GLY A 137 8.60 0.44 -14.94
C GLY A 137 8.33 0.06 -13.49
N MET A 138 7.07 -0.17 -13.19
CA MET A 138 6.63 -0.59 -11.85
C MET A 138 5.59 -1.68 -11.96
N MET A 139 5.69 -2.68 -11.06
CA MET A 139 4.68 -3.72 -10.89
C MET A 139 4.44 -3.93 -9.39
N THR A 140 3.20 -3.74 -8.97
CA THR A 140 2.70 -4.10 -7.64
C THR A 140 1.46 -4.97 -7.80
N GLY A 141 0.95 -5.50 -6.70
CA GLY A 141 -0.23 -6.36 -6.79
C GLY A 141 -1.50 -5.66 -7.32
N ASP A 142 -1.54 -4.34 -7.37
CA ASP A 142 -2.71 -3.52 -7.74
C ASP A 142 -2.40 -2.48 -8.83
N ALA A 143 -1.14 -2.28 -9.19
CA ALA A 143 -0.75 -1.33 -10.21
C ALA A 143 0.38 -1.87 -11.09
N SER A 144 0.29 -1.60 -12.39
CA SER A 144 1.32 -1.91 -13.37
C SER A 144 1.52 -0.71 -14.28
N VAL A 145 2.75 -0.18 -14.32
CA VAL A 145 3.15 0.96 -15.14
C VAL A 145 4.40 0.55 -15.90
N ASN A 146 4.38 0.62 -17.23
CA ASN A 146 5.51 0.30 -18.11
C ASN A 146 6.23 -1.04 -17.74
N PRO A 147 5.53 -2.19 -17.66
CA PRO A 147 6.11 -3.46 -17.17
C PRO A 147 7.23 -4.02 -18.04
N GLY A 148 7.31 -3.58 -19.29
CA GLY A 148 8.37 -3.94 -20.25
C GLY A 148 9.67 -3.15 -20.10
N ALA A 149 9.74 -2.17 -19.22
CA ALA A 149 10.89 -1.30 -19.04
C ALA A 149 12.18 -2.07 -18.71
N LYS A 150 13.32 -1.43 -18.98
CA LYS A 150 14.65 -1.98 -18.69
C LYS A 150 14.95 -2.08 -17.20
N VAL A 151 14.44 -1.13 -16.41
CA VAL A 151 14.53 -1.14 -14.94
C VAL A 151 13.13 -1.33 -14.38
N LEU A 152 12.87 -2.43 -13.69
CA LEU A 152 11.58 -2.77 -13.12
C LEU A 152 11.61 -2.59 -11.59
N CYS A 153 10.71 -1.74 -11.05
CA CYS A 153 10.48 -1.65 -9.60
C CYS A 153 9.30 -2.55 -9.22
N CYS A 154 9.46 -3.44 -8.25
CA CYS A 154 8.37 -4.33 -7.86
C CYS A 154 8.45 -4.77 -6.40
N THR A 155 7.37 -5.38 -5.89
CA THR A 155 7.40 -6.05 -4.60
C THR A 155 8.10 -7.41 -4.70
N ALA A 156 8.56 -7.94 -3.56
CA ALA A 156 9.26 -9.21 -3.51
C ALA A 156 8.42 -10.36 -4.07
N GLU A 157 7.11 -10.35 -3.85
CA GLU A 157 6.19 -11.36 -4.37
C GLU A 157 6.13 -11.36 -5.90
N ILE A 158 6.15 -10.18 -6.53
CA ILE A 158 6.18 -10.06 -8.00
C ILE A 158 7.48 -10.62 -8.55
N LEU A 159 8.62 -10.28 -7.92
CA LEU A 159 9.92 -10.86 -8.34
C LEU A 159 9.92 -12.37 -8.14
N ALA A 160 9.39 -12.89 -7.05
CA ALA A 160 9.25 -14.32 -6.81
C ALA A 160 8.38 -14.99 -7.88
N ASN A 161 7.26 -14.37 -8.29
CA ASN A 161 6.39 -14.88 -9.34
C ASN A 161 7.12 -14.93 -10.69
N ILE A 162 7.88 -13.89 -11.05
CA ILE A 162 8.73 -13.88 -12.26
C ILE A 162 9.75 -15.02 -12.20
N ALA A 163 10.41 -15.19 -11.05
CA ALA A 163 11.40 -16.24 -10.84
C ALA A 163 10.80 -17.64 -10.90
N LEU A 164 9.62 -17.87 -10.36
CA LEU A 164 8.90 -19.14 -10.43
C LEU A 164 8.47 -19.47 -11.86
N HIS A 165 7.90 -18.49 -12.57
CA HIS A 165 7.40 -18.69 -13.92
C HIS A 165 8.52 -18.83 -14.96
N ARG A 166 9.52 -17.92 -14.96
CA ARG A 166 10.58 -17.86 -15.97
C ARG A 166 11.88 -18.57 -15.55
N GLY A 167 12.20 -18.54 -14.25
CA GLY A 167 13.40 -19.17 -13.69
C GLY A 167 14.69 -18.75 -14.41
N GLU A 168 15.47 -19.71 -14.84
CA GLU A 168 16.75 -19.53 -15.57
C GLU A 168 16.58 -18.78 -16.91
N ARG A 169 15.37 -18.77 -17.47
CA ARG A 169 15.04 -18.09 -18.74
C ARG A 169 14.62 -16.64 -18.56
N SER A 170 14.56 -16.14 -17.33
CA SER A 170 14.29 -14.72 -17.09
C SER A 170 15.36 -13.85 -17.76
N ASP A 171 14.92 -12.76 -18.36
CA ASP A 171 15.77 -11.74 -18.96
C ASP A 171 16.38 -10.77 -17.94
N LEU A 172 16.00 -10.90 -16.67
CA LEU A 172 16.56 -10.11 -15.57
C LEU A 172 17.99 -10.58 -15.25
N ARG A 173 18.95 -9.67 -15.37
CA ARG A 173 20.37 -9.94 -15.14
C ARG A 173 20.91 -9.28 -13.87
N ALA A 174 20.37 -8.15 -13.46
CA ALA A 174 20.74 -7.44 -12.25
C ALA A 174 19.52 -7.37 -11.30
N VAL A 175 19.66 -7.90 -10.09
CA VAL A 175 18.60 -7.99 -9.10
C VAL A 175 19.02 -7.26 -7.83
N VAL A 176 18.32 -6.17 -7.52
CA VAL A 176 18.47 -5.42 -6.26
C VAL A 176 17.37 -5.84 -5.31
N MET A 177 17.75 -6.31 -4.13
CA MET A 177 16.82 -6.68 -3.06
C MET A 177 17.03 -5.76 -1.86
N ASP A 178 16.20 -4.72 -1.77
CA ASP A 178 16.27 -3.75 -0.68
C ASP A 178 15.52 -4.25 0.55
N GLU A 179 15.99 -3.92 1.73
CA GLU A 179 15.50 -4.40 3.01
C GLU A 179 15.49 -5.95 3.09
N PHE A 180 16.59 -6.56 2.69
CA PHE A 180 16.72 -8.02 2.59
C PHE A 180 16.46 -8.79 3.91
N HIS A 181 16.44 -8.10 5.07
CA HIS A 181 16.06 -8.72 6.34
C HIS A 181 14.62 -9.27 6.37
N TYR A 182 13.73 -8.85 5.45
CA TYR A 182 12.41 -9.46 5.25
C TYR A 182 12.46 -10.93 4.78
N TYR A 183 13.64 -11.43 4.45
CA TYR A 183 13.87 -12.87 4.25
C TYR A 183 13.38 -13.72 5.43
N SER A 184 13.39 -13.19 6.65
CA SER A 184 12.91 -13.85 7.87
C SER A 184 11.46 -13.55 8.23
N ASP A 185 10.74 -12.77 7.41
CA ASP A 185 9.34 -12.48 7.64
C ASP A 185 8.49 -13.77 7.60
N PRO A 186 7.64 -14.03 8.61
CA PRO A 186 6.87 -15.28 8.70
C PRO A 186 5.98 -15.56 7.50
N GLU A 187 5.35 -14.52 6.93
CA GLU A 187 4.37 -14.65 5.85
C GLU A 187 5.02 -14.47 4.47
N ARG A 188 6.00 -13.58 4.35
CA ARG A 188 6.52 -13.09 3.08
C ARG A 188 7.96 -13.53 2.77
N GLY A 189 8.66 -14.13 3.73
CA GLY A 189 10.08 -14.48 3.60
C GLY A 189 10.40 -15.41 2.44
N TYR A 190 9.45 -16.26 2.02
CA TYR A 190 9.62 -17.12 0.86
C TYR A 190 9.89 -16.32 -0.43
N ALA A 191 9.25 -15.14 -0.56
CA ALA A 191 9.39 -14.29 -1.73
C ALA A 191 10.80 -13.70 -1.87
N TRP A 192 11.51 -13.56 -0.77
CA TRP A 192 12.93 -13.15 -0.75
C TRP A 192 13.89 -14.29 -1.08
N GLN A 193 13.49 -15.53 -0.77
CA GLN A 193 14.34 -16.70 -1.03
C GLN A 193 14.22 -17.21 -2.45
N VAL A 194 13.02 -17.24 -3.02
CA VAL A 194 12.74 -17.82 -4.33
C VAL A 194 13.63 -17.26 -5.45
N PRO A 195 13.83 -15.95 -5.61
CA PRO A 195 14.71 -15.41 -6.64
C PRO A 195 16.17 -15.89 -6.51
N LEU A 196 16.67 -15.99 -5.28
CA LEU A 196 18.04 -16.48 -5.02
C LEU A 196 18.25 -17.92 -5.52
N LEU A 197 17.19 -18.74 -5.46
CA LEU A 197 17.22 -20.16 -5.86
C LEU A 197 16.95 -20.39 -7.35
N ALA A 198 16.09 -19.53 -7.94
CA ALA A 198 15.52 -19.78 -9.26
C ALA A 198 16.16 -18.98 -10.39
N MET A 199 17.02 -18.00 -10.10
CA MET A 199 17.61 -17.08 -11.08
C MET A 199 19.16 -17.14 -11.09
N PRO A 200 19.77 -18.27 -11.43
CA PRO A 200 21.24 -18.44 -11.43
C PRO A 200 21.96 -17.52 -12.42
N GLN A 201 21.29 -17.06 -13.46
CA GLN A 201 21.82 -16.14 -14.47
C GLN A 201 21.94 -14.69 -13.98
N ALA A 202 21.29 -14.34 -12.85
CA ALA A 202 21.30 -13.00 -12.33
C ALA A 202 22.51 -12.73 -11.42
N ARG A 203 22.84 -11.45 -11.24
CA ARG A 203 23.71 -10.94 -10.19
C ARG A 203 22.87 -10.22 -9.17
N PHE A 204 23.21 -10.41 -7.92
CA PHE A 204 22.41 -9.92 -6.79
C PHE A 204 23.12 -8.83 -6.01
N LEU A 205 22.39 -7.78 -5.69
CA LEU A 205 22.74 -6.80 -4.67
C LEU A 205 21.71 -6.91 -3.53
N LEU A 206 22.12 -7.50 -2.41
CA LEU A 206 21.28 -7.63 -1.20
C LEU A 206 21.61 -6.48 -0.26
N MET A 207 20.62 -5.66 0.07
CA MET A 207 20.82 -4.46 0.90
C MET A 207 19.99 -4.51 2.17
N SER A 208 20.63 -4.24 3.30
CA SER A 208 19.93 -3.97 4.55
C SER A 208 20.88 -3.33 5.59
N ALA A 209 20.30 -2.74 6.62
CA ALA A 209 21.07 -2.18 7.74
C ALA A 209 21.26 -3.17 8.91
N THR A 210 20.60 -4.35 8.89
CA THR A 210 20.48 -5.22 10.06
C THR A 210 20.52 -6.70 9.72
N LEU A 211 21.50 -7.13 8.88
CA LEU A 211 21.55 -8.50 8.39
C LEU A 211 22.10 -9.53 9.41
N GLY A 212 22.92 -9.12 10.34
CA GLY A 212 23.62 -10.08 11.18
C GLY A 212 24.74 -10.82 10.42
N ALA A 213 24.86 -12.14 10.60
CA ALA A 213 25.83 -12.99 9.92
C ALA A 213 25.44 -13.23 8.45
N THR A 214 26.37 -13.06 7.50
CA THR A 214 26.12 -13.08 6.04
C THR A 214 26.82 -14.21 5.32
N GLU A 215 27.73 -14.93 5.99
CA GLU A 215 28.59 -15.96 5.40
C GLU A 215 27.80 -17.08 4.73
N PHE A 216 26.61 -17.38 5.24
CA PHE A 216 25.71 -18.34 4.62
C PHE A 216 25.25 -17.86 3.23
N PHE A 217 24.82 -16.60 3.13
CA PHE A 217 24.33 -16.04 1.87
C PHE A 217 25.44 -15.85 0.84
N GLU A 218 26.66 -15.53 1.25
CA GLU A 218 27.83 -15.47 0.37
C GLU A 218 28.05 -16.84 -0.33
N LYS A 219 28.06 -17.91 0.46
CA LYS A 219 28.25 -19.28 -0.06
C LYS A 219 27.11 -19.70 -0.98
N GLU A 220 25.86 -19.40 -0.60
CA GLU A 220 24.69 -19.78 -1.39
C GLU A 220 24.61 -19.00 -2.70
N LEU A 221 24.84 -17.69 -2.70
CA LEU A 221 24.90 -16.90 -3.92
C LEU A 221 25.99 -17.39 -4.85
N ALA A 222 27.19 -17.65 -4.33
CA ALA A 222 28.28 -18.19 -5.14
C ALA A 222 27.95 -19.58 -5.72
N ARG A 223 27.30 -20.43 -4.92
CA ARG A 223 26.87 -21.76 -5.36
C ARG A 223 25.84 -21.71 -6.49
N VAL A 224 24.82 -20.83 -6.35
CA VAL A 224 23.71 -20.77 -7.32
C VAL A 224 24.10 -20.02 -8.58
N THR A 225 24.76 -18.88 -8.45
CA THR A 225 25.07 -18.00 -9.60
C THR A 225 26.40 -18.31 -10.29
N GLY A 226 27.25 -19.18 -9.70
CA GLY A 226 28.59 -19.44 -10.18
C GLY A 226 29.55 -18.25 -10.10
N ALA A 227 29.11 -17.12 -9.50
CA ALA A 227 29.96 -15.94 -9.32
C ALA A 227 30.22 -15.69 -7.83
N PRO A 228 31.43 -15.24 -7.45
CA PRO A 228 31.74 -14.90 -6.06
C PRO A 228 30.73 -13.91 -5.46
N ALA A 229 30.53 -14.00 -4.16
CA ALA A 229 29.75 -13.05 -3.40
C ALA A 229 30.60 -12.41 -2.29
N VAL A 230 30.46 -11.10 -2.12
CA VAL A 230 31.24 -10.30 -1.18
C VAL A 230 30.30 -9.51 -0.28
N THR A 231 30.59 -9.50 1.03
CA THR A 231 29.91 -8.64 1.97
C THR A 231 30.71 -7.38 2.22
N VAL A 232 30.11 -6.24 1.88
CA VAL A 232 30.60 -4.91 2.23
C VAL A 232 29.90 -4.47 3.51
N ARG A 233 30.65 -4.26 4.58
CA ARG A 233 30.15 -3.86 5.90
C ARG A 233 30.72 -2.52 6.34
N SER A 234 29.88 -1.73 6.95
CA SER A 234 30.31 -0.55 7.67
C SER A 234 29.37 -0.29 8.86
N ASP A 235 29.95 0.02 10.00
CA ASP A 235 29.22 0.50 11.18
C ASP A 235 29.25 2.03 11.25
N ARG A 236 29.99 2.68 10.36
CA ARG A 236 30.14 4.12 10.33
C ARG A 236 28.86 4.77 9.81
N ARG A 237 28.22 5.55 10.68
CA ARG A 237 27.06 6.35 10.30
C ARG A 237 27.51 7.76 9.88
N PRO A 238 26.94 8.30 8.78
CA PRO A 238 27.15 9.71 8.40
C PRO A 238 26.74 10.68 9.50
N VAL A 239 25.69 10.36 10.25
CA VAL A 239 25.20 11.13 11.40
C VAL A 239 25.19 10.21 12.62
N PRO A 240 26.08 10.40 13.61
CA PRO A 240 26.14 9.58 14.81
C PRO A 240 24.87 9.74 15.65
N LEU A 241 24.50 8.67 16.40
CA LEU A 241 23.34 8.67 17.28
C LEU A 241 23.74 8.89 18.73
N GLU A 242 22.98 9.72 19.42
CA GLU A 242 23.03 9.91 20.86
C GLU A 242 21.77 9.28 21.47
N PHE A 243 21.97 8.39 22.43
CA PHE A 243 20.91 7.59 23.05
C PHE A 243 20.61 8.10 24.46
N GLU A 244 19.34 8.17 24.83
CA GLU A 244 18.88 8.64 26.13
C GLU A 244 17.68 7.84 26.63
N TYR A 245 17.70 7.45 27.92
CA TYR A 245 16.55 6.88 28.62
C TYR A 245 15.86 7.98 29.43
N SER A 246 14.59 8.29 29.16
CA SER A 246 13.84 9.39 29.74
C SER A 246 12.84 8.89 30.77
N GLU A 247 12.91 9.41 31.99
CA GLU A 247 11.95 9.16 33.07
C GLU A 247 11.07 10.40 33.36
N THR A 248 11.05 11.37 32.42
CA THR A 248 10.15 12.52 32.47
C THR A 248 8.87 12.23 31.68
N PRO A 249 7.72 12.81 32.06
CA PRO A 249 6.48 12.64 31.29
C PRO A 249 6.61 13.06 29.86
N LEU A 250 5.88 12.36 28.98
CA LEU A 250 5.99 12.52 27.54
C LEU A 250 5.82 13.97 27.07
N ALA A 251 4.78 14.66 27.54
CA ALA A 251 4.52 16.06 27.15
C ALA A 251 5.66 17.01 27.54
N GLU A 252 6.20 16.87 28.76
CA GLU A 252 7.33 17.67 29.22
C GLU A 252 8.61 17.33 28.40
N ARG A 253 8.80 16.06 28.09
CA ARG A 253 9.93 15.61 27.27
C ARG A 253 9.85 16.15 25.84
N VAL A 254 8.68 16.07 25.21
CA VAL A 254 8.45 16.64 23.88
C VAL A 254 8.69 18.15 23.89
N THR A 255 8.18 18.87 24.88
CA THR A 255 8.42 20.32 25.03
C THR A 255 9.93 20.62 25.13
N ALA A 256 10.66 19.91 25.97
CA ALA A 256 12.11 20.07 26.10
C ALA A 256 12.85 19.78 24.79
N LEU A 257 12.41 18.79 24.01
CA LEU A 257 13.00 18.49 22.69
C LEU A 257 12.75 19.61 21.68
N LEU A 258 11.56 20.22 21.69
CA LEU A 258 11.22 21.36 20.83
C LEU A 258 12.03 22.60 21.20
N GLU A 259 12.12 22.93 22.50
CA GLU A 259 12.92 24.06 23.01
C GLU A 259 14.40 23.92 22.68
N ASN A 260 14.94 22.70 22.78
CA ASN A 260 16.32 22.39 22.45
C ASN A 260 16.56 22.25 20.92
N LYS A 261 15.60 22.62 20.08
CA LYS A 261 15.69 22.56 18.61
C LYS A 261 16.01 21.15 18.08
N ARG A 262 15.53 20.09 18.75
CA ARG A 262 15.71 18.69 18.34
C ARG A 262 14.57 18.17 17.44
N ALA A 263 13.73 19.04 16.90
CA ALA A 263 12.73 18.72 15.90
C ALA A 263 13.33 18.54 14.49
N PRO A 264 12.70 17.77 13.58
CA PRO A 264 11.48 16.99 13.76
C PRO A 264 11.64 15.79 14.69
N VAL A 265 10.62 15.56 15.52
CA VAL A 265 10.57 14.42 16.45
C VAL A 265 9.58 13.39 15.94
N TYR A 266 10.03 12.16 15.72
CA TYR A 266 9.19 11.02 15.42
C TYR A 266 8.87 10.27 16.71
N LEU A 267 7.58 10.31 17.11
CA LEU A 267 7.04 9.57 18.25
C LEU A 267 6.55 8.20 17.75
N VAL A 268 7.20 7.15 18.24
CA VAL A 268 6.95 5.78 17.79
C VAL A 268 5.89 5.14 18.67
N TYR A 269 4.78 4.78 18.06
CA TYR A 269 3.69 3.99 18.62
C TYR A 269 3.60 2.64 17.91
N PHE A 270 2.87 1.68 18.48
CA PHE A 270 2.68 0.36 17.87
C PHE A 270 1.22 0.05 17.58
N THR A 271 0.33 1.04 17.73
CA THR A 271 -1.04 1.00 17.27
C THR A 271 -1.41 2.30 16.56
N GLN A 272 -2.28 2.21 15.55
CA GLN A 272 -2.79 3.35 14.82
C GLN A 272 -3.58 4.29 15.74
N ARG A 273 -4.36 3.70 16.65
CA ARG A 273 -5.16 4.42 17.63
C ARG A 273 -4.28 5.28 18.53
N SER A 274 -3.26 4.69 19.15
CA SER A 274 -2.35 5.42 20.04
C SER A 274 -1.62 6.57 19.34
N ALA A 275 -1.24 6.39 18.08
CA ALA A 275 -0.62 7.45 17.28
C ALA A 275 -1.57 8.63 17.04
N SER A 276 -2.84 8.36 16.74
CA SER A 276 -3.87 9.39 16.50
C SER A 276 -4.30 10.09 17.78
N GLU A 277 -4.48 9.35 18.89
CA GLU A 277 -4.79 9.91 20.21
C GLU A 277 -3.67 10.83 20.70
N ALA A 278 -2.42 10.40 20.54
CA ALA A 278 -1.26 11.22 20.88
C ALA A 278 -1.17 12.51 20.05
N ALA A 279 -1.47 12.45 18.74
CA ALA A 279 -1.51 13.64 17.91
C ALA A 279 -2.57 14.63 18.40
N GLN A 280 -3.72 14.14 18.87
CA GLN A 280 -4.77 14.97 19.46
C GLN A 280 -4.31 15.58 20.80
N ASP A 281 -3.70 14.83 21.68
CA ASP A 281 -3.23 15.30 23.00
C ASP A 281 -2.11 16.34 22.88
N LEU A 282 -1.21 16.14 21.94
CA LEU A 282 -0.08 17.03 21.69
C LEU A 282 -0.48 18.36 21.05
N MET A 283 -1.70 18.51 20.55
CA MET A 283 -2.23 19.80 20.08
C MET A 283 -2.28 20.88 21.17
N SER A 284 -2.32 20.46 22.45
CA SER A 284 -2.26 21.37 23.61
C SER A 284 -0.91 22.07 23.74
N LEU A 285 0.14 21.55 23.09
CA LEU A 285 1.47 22.12 23.13
C LEU A 285 1.66 23.21 22.07
N ALA A 286 2.53 24.19 22.38
CA ALA A 286 2.92 25.22 21.42
C ALA A 286 3.98 24.68 20.44
N VAL A 287 3.57 23.84 19.48
CA VAL A 287 4.47 23.12 18.56
C VAL A 287 5.09 24.03 17.51
N CYS A 288 4.31 24.96 16.94
CA CYS A 288 4.71 25.83 15.85
C CYS A 288 4.49 27.31 16.16
N SER A 289 5.36 28.17 15.62
CA SER A 289 5.17 29.63 15.62
C SER A 289 3.99 30.06 14.73
N LYS A 290 3.61 31.35 14.81
CA LYS A 290 2.53 31.89 13.96
C LYS A 290 2.91 31.84 12.48
N GLU A 291 4.16 32.14 12.17
CA GLU A 291 4.70 32.12 10.80
C GLU A 291 4.72 30.70 10.22
N GLU A 292 5.11 29.72 11.03
CA GLU A 292 5.12 28.31 10.61
C GLU A 292 3.70 27.79 10.37
N LYS A 293 2.72 28.19 11.21
CA LYS A 293 1.31 27.87 11.00
C LYS A 293 0.75 28.50 9.72
N ALA A 294 1.15 29.73 9.38
CA ALA A 294 0.73 30.37 8.14
C ALA A 294 1.32 29.64 6.91
N ALA A 295 2.59 29.24 6.96
CA ALA A 295 3.22 28.46 5.89
C ALA A 295 2.53 27.08 5.70
N LEU A 296 2.20 26.39 6.80
CA LEU A 296 1.44 25.14 6.75
C LEU A 296 0.05 25.35 6.15
N GLN A 297 -0.64 26.44 6.51
CA GLN A 297 -1.97 26.73 5.97
C GLN A 297 -1.93 26.93 4.46
N ALA A 298 -0.96 27.68 3.94
CA ALA A 298 -0.79 27.88 2.51
C ALA A 298 -0.56 26.56 1.74
N GLU A 299 0.27 25.67 2.28
CA GLU A 299 0.49 24.35 1.67
C GLU A 299 -0.75 23.45 1.71
N LEU A 300 -1.56 23.57 2.75
CA LEU A 300 -2.77 22.77 2.93
C LEU A 300 -3.98 23.28 2.14
N GLU A 301 -3.94 24.49 1.56
CA GLU A 301 -5.00 25.01 0.68
C GLU A 301 -5.11 24.19 -0.60
N HIS A 302 -4.01 23.69 -1.12
CA HIS A 302 -3.95 22.87 -2.33
C HIS A 302 -4.21 21.38 -2.10
N ALA A 303 -4.35 20.95 -0.84
CA ALA A 303 -4.56 19.53 -0.50
C ALA A 303 -6.05 19.22 -0.33
N LYS A 304 -6.52 18.17 -1.02
CA LYS A 304 -7.91 17.70 -0.92
C LYS A 304 -8.08 16.78 0.29
N PHE A 305 -8.96 17.19 1.22
CA PHE A 305 -9.30 16.43 2.44
C PHE A 305 -10.74 15.91 2.37
N ASN A 306 -11.05 15.14 1.34
CA ASN A 306 -12.41 14.72 1.00
C ASN A 306 -12.92 13.55 1.86
N SER A 307 -12.03 12.89 2.62
CA SER A 307 -12.47 11.82 3.52
C SER A 307 -12.80 12.36 4.92
N PRO A 308 -13.64 11.67 5.68
CA PRO A 308 -13.97 12.04 7.06
C PRO A 308 -12.71 12.20 7.93
N TYR A 309 -11.75 11.31 7.82
CA TYR A 309 -10.47 11.41 8.53
C TYR A 309 -9.60 12.59 8.06
N GLY A 310 -9.76 12.99 6.82
CA GLY A 310 -9.07 14.15 6.26
C GLY A 310 -9.29 15.42 7.07
N LYS A 311 -10.47 15.63 7.64
CA LYS A 311 -10.78 16.79 8.49
C LYS A 311 -9.95 16.81 9.78
N GLU A 312 -9.79 15.65 10.44
CA GLU A 312 -8.92 15.50 11.62
C GLU A 312 -7.45 15.72 11.25
N MET A 313 -6.99 15.08 10.17
CA MET A 313 -5.64 15.26 9.64
C MET A 313 -5.32 16.72 9.35
N LYS A 314 -6.21 17.45 8.67
CA LYS A 314 -6.03 18.87 8.37
C LYS A 314 -5.83 19.70 9.64
N ARG A 315 -6.56 19.35 10.70
CA ARG A 315 -6.47 20.04 12.01
C ARG A 315 -5.11 19.81 12.66
N TRP A 316 -4.61 18.57 12.72
CA TRP A 316 -3.29 18.25 13.27
C TRP A 316 -2.15 18.86 12.46
N LEU A 317 -2.23 18.75 11.14
CA LEU A 317 -1.21 19.31 10.24
C LEU A 317 -1.08 20.82 10.40
N ARG A 318 -2.17 21.55 10.57
CA ARG A 318 -2.13 23.01 10.88
C ARG A 318 -1.37 23.34 12.16
N HIS A 319 -1.25 22.39 13.10
CA HIS A 319 -0.48 22.55 14.33
C HIS A 319 0.97 22.06 14.19
N GLY A 320 1.39 21.61 13.01
CA GLY A 320 2.73 21.07 12.78
C GLY A 320 2.91 19.64 13.27
N ILE A 321 1.79 18.93 13.47
CA ILE A 321 1.75 17.53 13.91
C ILE A 321 1.29 16.66 12.75
N GLY A 322 2.15 15.75 12.29
CA GLY A 322 1.81 14.72 11.32
C GLY A 322 1.39 13.43 11.99
N VAL A 323 0.49 12.69 11.36
CA VAL A 323 0.19 11.29 11.73
C VAL A 323 0.57 10.40 10.56
N HIS A 324 1.23 9.27 10.82
CA HIS A 324 1.68 8.36 9.78
C HIS A 324 1.58 6.89 10.21
N HIS A 325 0.68 6.14 9.59
CA HIS A 325 0.51 4.70 9.80
C HIS A 325 -0.14 4.03 8.59
N ALA A 326 -0.09 2.70 8.53
CA ALA A 326 -0.60 1.90 7.40
C ALA A 326 -2.13 2.00 7.19
N GLY A 327 -2.89 2.43 8.21
CA GLY A 327 -4.34 2.65 8.14
C GLY A 327 -4.76 3.95 7.45
N LEU A 328 -3.81 4.83 7.12
CA LEU A 328 -4.09 6.06 6.36
C LEU A 328 -4.21 5.77 4.88
N LEU A 329 -5.04 6.53 4.19
CA LEU A 329 -5.03 6.57 2.73
C LEU A 329 -3.65 6.99 2.21
N PRO A 330 -3.17 6.40 1.11
CA PRO A 330 -1.86 6.72 0.52
C PRO A 330 -1.64 8.21 0.30
N LYS A 331 -2.63 8.93 -0.21
CA LYS A 331 -2.55 10.40 -0.42
C LYS A 331 -2.19 11.18 0.84
N TYR A 332 -2.71 10.79 2.00
CA TYR A 332 -2.41 11.48 3.26
C TYR A 332 -1.01 11.13 3.78
N ARG A 333 -0.56 9.91 3.57
CA ARG A 333 0.82 9.51 3.91
C ARG A 333 1.83 10.33 3.09
N ILE A 334 1.62 10.41 1.79
CA ILE A 334 2.44 11.20 0.87
C ILE A 334 2.44 12.68 1.29
N LEU A 335 1.29 13.25 1.64
CA LEU A 335 1.20 14.63 2.11
C LEU A 335 2.02 14.88 3.38
N VAL A 336 1.92 13.98 4.38
CA VAL A 336 2.74 14.07 5.61
C VAL A 336 4.23 14.00 5.28
N GLU A 337 4.64 13.13 4.38
CA GLU A 337 6.02 12.98 3.94
C GLU A 337 6.53 14.24 3.23
N GLN A 338 5.75 14.80 2.33
CA GLN A 338 6.08 16.05 1.62
C GLN A 338 6.21 17.24 2.57
N LEU A 339 5.28 17.41 3.51
CA LEU A 339 5.35 18.48 4.51
C LEU A 339 6.54 18.30 5.46
N ALA A 340 6.87 17.05 5.82
CA ALA A 340 8.05 16.75 6.62
C ALA A 340 9.35 17.05 5.85
N GLN A 341 9.42 16.69 4.56
CA GLN A 341 10.56 17.00 3.68
C GLN A 341 10.75 18.52 3.52
N LYS A 342 9.67 19.29 3.48
CA LYS A 342 9.70 20.77 3.49
C LYS A 342 10.09 21.36 4.86
N GLY A 343 10.25 20.54 5.90
CA GLY A 343 10.61 20.97 7.26
C GLY A 343 9.48 21.65 8.03
N LEU A 344 8.24 21.52 7.55
CA LEU A 344 7.06 22.17 8.12
C LEU A 344 6.49 21.41 9.31
N LEU A 345 6.70 20.10 9.41
CA LEU A 345 6.26 19.31 10.54
C LEU A 345 7.33 19.25 11.64
N LYS A 346 6.92 19.47 12.88
CA LYS A 346 7.80 19.40 14.07
C LYS A 346 7.66 18.07 14.82
N LEU A 347 6.45 17.52 14.83
CA LEU A 347 6.13 16.25 15.46
C LEU A 347 5.49 15.32 14.43
N ILE A 348 5.86 14.05 14.47
CA ILE A 348 5.24 13.00 13.64
C ILE A 348 4.89 11.86 14.58
N CYS A 349 3.60 11.62 14.80
CA CYS A 349 3.10 10.47 15.54
C CYS A 349 2.86 9.33 14.55
N GLY A 350 3.57 8.22 14.70
CA GLY A 350 3.42 7.13 13.75
C GLY A 350 3.72 5.77 14.33
N THR A 351 3.38 4.74 13.56
CA THR A 351 3.69 3.36 13.91
C THR A 351 5.05 2.96 13.36
N ASP A 352 5.56 1.81 13.80
CA ASP A 352 6.82 1.23 13.35
C ASP A 352 6.92 1.09 11.81
N THR A 353 5.80 1.15 11.09
CA THR A 353 5.76 1.17 9.62
C THR A 353 6.47 2.38 9.01
N LEU A 354 6.51 3.52 9.69
CA LEU A 354 7.37 4.66 9.33
C LEU A 354 8.87 4.31 9.45
N GLY A 355 9.20 3.29 10.24
CA GLY A 355 10.54 2.73 10.36
C GLY A 355 11.03 2.00 9.10
N VAL A 356 10.17 1.72 8.10
CA VAL A 356 10.51 0.94 6.92
C VAL A 356 10.37 1.79 5.65
N GLY A 357 11.51 2.11 5.02
CA GLY A 357 11.57 2.55 3.64
C GLY A 357 11.12 3.98 3.31
N ILE A 358 10.71 4.82 4.25
CA ILE A 358 10.17 6.15 3.99
C ILE A 358 11.23 7.22 4.20
N ASN A 359 11.38 8.13 3.25
CA ASN A 359 12.36 9.22 3.29
C ASN A 359 11.79 10.47 4.00
N VAL A 360 11.54 10.36 5.29
CA VAL A 360 11.13 11.49 6.15
C VAL A 360 12.35 11.98 6.94
N PRO A 361 12.68 13.27 6.87
CA PRO A 361 13.83 13.81 7.59
C PRO A 361 13.52 13.94 9.08
N ILE A 362 13.97 12.97 9.87
CA ILE A 362 13.77 12.89 11.32
C ILE A 362 15.08 13.22 12.02
N ARG A 363 15.06 14.17 12.97
CA ARG A 363 16.22 14.47 13.81
C ARG A 363 16.24 13.63 15.08
N THR A 364 15.06 13.47 15.70
CA THR A 364 14.90 12.72 16.95
C THR A 364 13.86 11.62 16.79
N VAL A 365 14.20 10.41 17.20
CA VAL A 365 13.27 9.29 17.37
C VAL A 365 12.98 9.14 18.86
N LEU A 366 11.69 9.16 19.24
CA LEU A 366 11.25 8.95 20.59
C LEU A 366 10.39 7.69 20.66
N PHE A 367 10.91 6.64 21.27
CA PHE A 367 10.15 5.42 21.55
C PHE A 367 9.25 5.66 22.76
N THR A 368 7.96 5.53 22.60
CA THR A 368 6.99 5.64 23.70
C THR A 368 6.92 4.35 24.52
N GLN A 369 7.30 3.23 23.89
CA GLN A 369 7.44 1.90 24.54
C GLN A 369 8.45 1.03 23.77
N LEU A 370 8.93 -0.06 24.42
CA LEU A 370 9.88 -1.01 23.84
C LEU A 370 9.28 -2.40 23.60
N TRP A 371 7.96 -2.52 23.51
CA TRP A 371 7.27 -3.77 23.22
C TRP A 371 6.20 -3.58 22.16
N LYS A 372 5.88 -4.65 21.44
CA LYS A 372 4.79 -4.70 20.47
C LYS A 372 4.05 -6.03 20.58
N TYR A 373 2.82 -6.07 20.07
CA TYR A 373 2.08 -7.30 19.87
C TYR A 373 2.53 -7.94 18.57
N ASP A 374 2.93 -9.22 18.59
CA ASP A 374 3.49 -9.92 17.43
C ASP A 374 2.45 -10.74 16.64
N GLY A 375 1.16 -10.57 16.97
CA GLY A 375 0.04 -11.35 16.44
C GLY A 375 -0.43 -12.46 17.38
N ALA A 376 0.42 -12.90 18.32
CA ALA A 376 0.11 -13.93 19.32
C ALA A 376 0.23 -13.42 20.75
N LYS A 377 1.27 -12.63 21.03
CA LYS A 377 1.59 -12.12 22.39
C LYS A 377 2.27 -10.77 22.34
N ALA A 378 2.26 -10.07 23.48
CA ALA A 378 3.08 -8.89 23.68
C ALA A 378 4.54 -9.32 23.96
N ALA A 379 5.48 -8.75 23.23
CA ALA A 379 6.92 -9.06 23.36
C ALA A 379 7.79 -7.81 23.23
N ILE A 380 8.95 -7.80 23.91
CA ILE A 380 9.96 -6.78 23.70
C ILE A 380 10.42 -6.77 22.25
N LEU A 381 10.68 -5.59 21.70
CA LEU A 381 11.20 -5.43 20.35
C LEU A 381 12.45 -6.29 20.11
N SER A 382 12.57 -6.81 18.89
CA SER A 382 13.83 -7.40 18.46
C SER A 382 14.91 -6.32 18.34
N VAL A 383 16.17 -6.71 18.43
CA VAL A 383 17.30 -5.78 18.21
C VAL A 383 17.23 -5.19 16.81
N ARG A 384 16.80 -5.97 15.84
CA ARG A 384 16.59 -5.54 14.46
C ARG A 384 15.55 -4.45 14.37
N ASP A 385 14.32 -4.65 14.91
CA ASP A 385 13.25 -3.65 14.90
C ASP A 385 13.70 -2.35 15.56
N PHE A 386 14.29 -2.46 16.76
CA PHE A 386 14.80 -1.30 17.48
C PHE A 386 15.82 -0.51 16.66
N ARG A 387 16.82 -1.18 16.07
CA ARG A 387 17.88 -0.52 15.29
C ARG A 387 17.35 0.09 13.98
N GLN A 388 16.36 -0.52 13.35
CA GLN A 388 15.74 0.03 12.16
C GLN A 388 15.01 1.33 12.44
N ILE A 389 14.19 1.35 13.50
CA ILE A 389 13.45 2.54 13.90
C ILE A 389 14.41 3.62 14.41
N ALA A 390 15.33 3.29 15.32
CA ALA A 390 16.37 4.20 15.84
C ALA A 390 17.23 4.77 14.70
N GLY A 391 17.50 3.94 13.69
CA GLY A 391 18.26 4.30 12.51
C GLY A 391 17.67 5.44 11.67
N ARG A 392 16.44 5.84 11.89
CA ARG A 392 15.80 6.99 11.25
C ARG A 392 16.23 8.33 11.83
N ALA A 393 16.82 8.34 13.03
CA ALA A 393 17.29 9.57 13.64
C ALA A 393 18.55 10.11 12.95
N GLY A 394 18.62 11.44 12.78
CA GLY A 394 19.75 12.15 12.19
C GLY A 394 19.64 12.29 10.67
N ARG A 395 19.56 13.52 10.21
CA ARG A 395 19.40 13.89 8.81
C ARG A 395 20.76 14.17 8.17
N LYS A 396 21.15 13.35 7.20
CA LYS A 396 22.39 13.58 6.44
C LYS A 396 22.38 14.97 5.79
N GLY A 397 23.44 15.73 5.96
CA GLY A 397 23.58 17.08 5.40
C GLY A 397 22.90 18.20 6.20
N PHE A 398 22.16 17.88 7.26
CA PHE A 398 21.45 18.85 8.11
C PHE A 398 21.81 18.76 9.58
N ASP A 399 22.06 17.57 10.09
CA ASP A 399 22.30 17.32 11.51
C ASP A 399 23.69 16.76 11.75
N ASP A 400 24.36 17.26 12.79
CA ASP A 400 25.63 16.72 13.25
C ASP A 400 25.44 15.46 14.08
N LYS A 401 24.27 15.36 14.74
CA LYS A 401 23.87 14.22 15.57
C LYS A 401 22.37 13.93 15.42
N GLY A 402 22.02 12.65 15.44
CA GLY A 402 20.66 12.16 15.62
C GLY A 402 20.42 11.77 17.09
N TYR A 403 19.20 11.92 17.57
CA TYR A 403 18.82 11.62 18.95
C TYR A 403 17.84 10.47 19.00
N VAL A 404 18.09 9.51 19.89
CA VAL A 404 17.19 8.40 20.16
C VAL A 404 16.82 8.44 21.63
N VAL A 405 15.56 8.73 21.91
CA VAL A 405 15.01 8.82 23.26
C VAL A 405 14.09 7.64 23.51
N VAL A 406 14.27 6.94 24.60
CA VAL A 406 13.36 5.89 25.05
C VAL A 406 12.63 6.37 26.29
N GLN A 407 11.32 6.41 26.21
CA GLN A 407 10.44 6.77 27.33
C GLN A 407 10.34 5.61 28.31
N ALA A 408 10.54 5.87 29.60
CA ALA A 408 10.28 4.90 30.65
C ALA A 408 8.78 4.55 30.72
N PRO A 409 8.40 3.36 31.21
CA PRO A 409 7.00 3.02 31.42
C PRO A 409 6.26 4.05 32.31
N ALA A 410 4.98 4.31 32.00
CA ALA A 410 4.21 5.32 32.71
C ALA A 410 4.20 5.10 34.25
N HIS A 411 4.00 3.86 34.69
CA HIS A 411 4.00 3.51 36.11
C HIS A 411 5.38 3.78 36.79
N VAL A 412 6.49 3.64 36.06
CA VAL A 412 7.82 3.97 36.59
C VAL A 412 7.95 5.47 36.81
N ILE A 413 7.50 6.27 35.85
CA ILE A 413 7.53 7.73 35.93
C ILE A 413 6.64 8.22 37.07
N GLU A 414 5.42 7.68 37.20
CA GLU A 414 4.47 8.06 38.24
C GLU A 414 4.99 7.69 39.62
N ASN A 415 5.56 6.49 39.78
CA ASN A 415 6.21 6.06 41.02
C ASN A 415 7.37 7.01 41.42
N LYS A 416 8.21 7.36 40.47
CA LYS A 416 9.34 8.29 40.73
C LYS A 416 8.84 9.68 41.12
N ARG A 417 7.78 10.18 40.46
CA ARG A 417 7.15 11.44 40.84
C ARG A 417 6.52 11.40 42.24
N ALA A 418 5.87 10.28 42.55
CA ALA A 418 5.28 10.09 43.86
C ALA A 418 6.37 10.00 44.94
N GLU A 419 7.47 9.32 44.67
CA GLU A 419 8.65 9.30 45.55
C GLU A 419 9.26 10.70 45.75
N ALA A 420 9.41 11.46 44.65
CA ALA A 420 9.92 12.83 44.73
C ALA A 420 8.98 13.77 45.52
N ARG A 421 7.67 13.62 45.40
CA ARG A 421 6.68 14.38 46.19
C ARG A 421 6.65 13.98 47.66
N ALA A 422 7.04 12.74 47.98
CA ALA A 422 7.12 12.25 49.33
C ALA A 422 8.52 12.49 49.96
N ALA A 423 9.47 12.95 49.17
CA ALA A 423 10.84 13.25 49.66
C ALA A 423 10.78 14.35 50.71
N GLY A 424 11.28 14.07 51.90
CA GLY A 424 11.22 14.95 53.09
C GLY A 424 10.09 14.63 54.09
N ASP A 425 9.17 13.74 53.81
CA ASP A 425 8.09 13.33 54.73
C ASP A 425 8.09 11.81 54.95
N ALA A 426 8.69 11.34 56.02
CA ALA A 426 8.82 9.92 56.36
C ALA A 426 7.46 9.19 56.51
N LYS A 427 6.36 9.90 56.83
CA LYS A 427 5.03 9.31 56.93
C LYS A 427 4.40 9.11 55.53
N LYS A 428 4.65 10.04 54.62
CA LYS A 428 4.22 9.89 53.22
C LYS A 428 4.98 8.82 52.49
N GLN A 429 6.28 8.70 52.72
CA GLN A 429 7.12 7.62 52.15
C GLN A 429 6.65 6.23 52.54
N LYS A 430 6.24 6.02 53.81
CA LYS A 430 5.74 4.72 54.29
C LYS A 430 4.35 4.36 53.74
N LYS A 431 3.57 5.34 53.32
CA LYS A 431 2.21 5.13 52.72
C LYS A 431 2.24 5.07 51.21
N LEU A 432 3.39 5.18 50.57
CA LEU A 432 3.50 5.21 49.13
C LEU A 432 3.19 3.81 48.53
N VAL A 433 2.09 3.70 47.84
CA VAL A 433 1.74 2.46 47.07
C VAL A 433 2.32 2.62 45.67
N LYS A 434 3.26 1.73 45.30
CA LYS A 434 3.84 1.74 43.95
C LYS A 434 2.87 1.15 42.95
N GLN A 435 2.69 1.83 41.84
CA GLN A 435 1.90 1.31 40.72
C GLN A 435 2.71 0.22 40.00
N HIS A 436 2.02 -0.84 39.57
CA HIS A 436 2.55 -1.92 38.75
C HIS A 436 2.23 -1.70 37.27
N ALA A 437 2.90 -2.42 36.38
CA ALA A 437 2.55 -2.44 34.98
C ALA A 437 1.10 -2.93 34.80
N PRO A 438 0.29 -2.30 33.94
CA PRO A 438 -1.04 -2.80 33.60
C PRO A 438 -1.00 -4.24 33.09
N GLU A 439 -2.05 -5.01 33.34
CA GLU A 439 -2.18 -6.38 32.83
C GLU A 439 -2.06 -6.41 31.29
N GLY A 440 -1.35 -7.40 30.78
CA GLY A 440 -1.12 -7.57 29.32
C GLY A 440 -0.02 -6.68 28.72
N GLN A 441 0.61 -5.79 29.50
CA GLN A 441 1.74 -5.00 29.06
C GLN A 441 3.08 -5.61 29.53
N VAL A 442 4.06 -5.61 28.62
CA VAL A 442 5.44 -6.02 28.94
C VAL A 442 6.18 -4.81 29.48
N SER A 443 6.73 -4.89 30.69
CA SER A 443 7.55 -3.83 31.29
C SER A 443 8.96 -3.86 30.72
N TRP A 444 9.59 -2.68 30.66
CA TRP A 444 10.99 -2.49 30.26
C TRP A 444 11.68 -1.50 31.18
N ASP A 445 12.99 -1.56 31.19
CA ASP A 445 13.88 -0.73 32.01
C ASP A 445 15.08 -0.25 31.18
N ALA A 446 15.96 0.50 31.84
CA ALA A 446 17.21 0.97 31.23
C ALA A 446 18.13 -0.19 30.80
N LYS A 447 18.11 -1.34 31.47
CA LYS A 447 18.89 -2.53 31.07
C LYS A 447 18.36 -3.17 29.81
N THR A 448 17.03 -3.22 29.65
CA THR A 448 16.38 -3.66 28.41
C THR A 448 16.81 -2.77 27.25
N PHE A 449 16.82 -1.46 27.45
CA PHE A 449 17.28 -0.49 26.48
C PHE A 449 18.77 -0.67 26.13
N GLU A 450 19.64 -0.80 27.12
CA GLU A 450 21.06 -1.05 26.91
C GLU A 450 21.33 -2.33 26.10
N ARG A 451 20.58 -3.39 26.37
CA ARG A 451 20.65 -4.63 25.60
C ARG A 451 20.27 -4.41 24.14
N LEU A 452 19.20 -3.66 23.86
CA LEU A 452 18.75 -3.37 22.48
C LEU A 452 19.77 -2.52 21.71
N MET A 453 20.51 -1.66 22.39
CA MET A 453 21.59 -0.88 21.78
C MET A 453 22.81 -1.73 21.44
N THR A 454 23.24 -2.61 22.35
CA THR A 454 24.54 -3.28 22.27
C THR A 454 24.52 -4.65 21.63
N ALA A 455 23.41 -5.42 21.75
CA ALA A 455 23.32 -6.75 21.20
C ALA A 455 23.37 -6.76 19.67
N PRO A 456 23.95 -7.80 19.04
CA PRO A 456 23.89 -7.97 17.60
C PRO A 456 22.46 -8.25 17.13
N PRO A 457 22.10 -7.87 15.87
CA PRO A 457 20.81 -8.26 15.28
C PRO A 457 20.68 -9.78 15.18
N GLU A 458 19.46 -10.27 15.28
CA GLU A 458 19.14 -11.69 15.17
C GLU A 458 19.51 -12.23 13.79
N GLY A 459 20.00 -13.48 13.72
CA GLY A 459 20.28 -14.18 12.46
C GLY A 459 19.03 -14.30 11.58
N LEU A 460 19.22 -14.33 10.27
CA LEU A 460 18.11 -14.53 9.33
C LEU A 460 17.72 -16.01 9.27
N VAL A 461 16.43 -16.28 9.34
CA VAL A 461 15.85 -17.63 9.32
C VAL A 461 14.97 -17.80 8.08
N SER A 462 15.14 -18.93 7.38
CA SER A 462 14.31 -19.27 6.23
C SER A 462 12.83 -19.44 6.61
N ARG A 463 11.95 -18.96 5.72
CA ARG A 463 10.49 -19.07 5.80
C ARG A 463 9.92 -19.66 4.52
N PHE A 464 10.62 -20.60 3.92
CA PHE A 464 10.17 -21.22 2.68
C PHE A 464 8.98 -22.13 2.91
N GLU A 465 7.91 -21.87 2.15
CA GLU A 465 6.68 -22.65 2.14
C GLU A 465 6.21 -22.94 0.72
N VAL A 466 5.39 -23.98 0.54
CA VAL A 466 4.80 -24.35 -0.74
C VAL A 466 3.31 -24.08 -0.71
N SER A 467 2.84 -23.29 -1.69
CA SER A 467 1.42 -22.97 -1.89
C SER A 467 0.92 -23.45 -3.26
N HIS A 468 -0.40 -23.45 -3.47
CA HIS A 468 -1.01 -23.72 -4.78
C HIS A 468 -0.55 -22.70 -5.83
N GLY A 469 -0.52 -21.41 -5.48
CA GLY A 469 -0.05 -20.36 -6.38
C GLY A 469 1.40 -20.58 -6.84
N MET A 470 2.29 -20.94 -5.90
CA MET A 470 3.67 -21.31 -6.25
C MET A 470 3.73 -22.51 -7.22
N LEU A 471 2.95 -23.54 -6.96
CA LEU A 471 2.90 -24.73 -7.83
C LEU A 471 2.36 -24.36 -9.21
N LEU A 472 1.25 -23.61 -9.27
CA LEU A 472 0.66 -23.18 -10.54
C LEU A 472 1.69 -22.43 -11.40
N LEU A 473 2.37 -21.43 -10.82
CA LEU A 473 3.41 -20.66 -11.51
C LEU A 473 4.59 -21.51 -11.99
N VAL A 474 5.05 -22.47 -11.18
CA VAL A 474 6.16 -23.35 -11.58
C VAL A 474 5.72 -24.35 -12.65
N LEU A 475 4.48 -24.83 -12.59
CA LEU A 475 3.96 -25.82 -13.55
C LEU A 475 3.54 -25.18 -14.89
N SER A 476 3.15 -23.89 -14.88
CA SER A 476 2.83 -23.14 -16.11
C SER A 476 4.07 -22.71 -16.92
N ARG A 477 5.25 -22.81 -16.32
CA ARG A 477 6.51 -22.41 -16.97
C ARG A 477 6.87 -23.29 -18.17
N ASP A 478 7.67 -22.75 -19.09
CA ASP A 478 8.26 -23.53 -20.16
C ASP A 478 9.25 -24.57 -19.61
N GLY A 479 9.07 -25.84 -19.99
CA GLY A 479 9.91 -26.94 -19.57
C GLY A 479 9.27 -27.83 -18.48
N ASP A 480 10.12 -28.57 -17.74
CA ASP A 480 9.65 -29.51 -16.69
C ASP A 480 9.43 -28.79 -15.35
N GLY A 481 8.21 -28.29 -15.12
CA GLY A 481 7.83 -27.63 -13.86
C GLY A 481 7.95 -28.57 -12.65
N CYS A 482 7.70 -29.88 -12.79
CA CYS A 482 7.85 -30.82 -11.70
C CYS A 482 9.32 -30.94 -11.26
N ARG A 483 10.26 -30.97 -12.21
CA ARG A 483 11.69 -30.97 -11.93
C ARG A 483 12.11 -29.66 -11.26
N ALA A 484 11.61 -28.54 -11.76
CA ALA A 484 11.89 -27.24 -11.19
C ALA A 484 11.40 -27.15 -9.73
N MET A 485 10.20 -27.61 -9.42
CA MET A 485 9.67 -27.62 -8.04
C MET A 485 10.49 -28.51 -7.11
N ARG A 486 10.88 -29.72 -7.58
CA ARG A 486 11.76 -30.61 -6.81
C ARG A 486 13.10 -29.95 -6.49
N ARG A 487 13.70 -29.24 -7.47
CA ARG A 487 14.95 -28.48 -7.28
C ARG A 487 14.78 -27.34 -6.28
N LEU A 488 13.73 -26.55 -6.39
CA LEU A 488 13.43 -25.49 -5.42
C LEU A 488 13.35 -26.02 -3.99
N ILE A 489 12.64 -27.14 -3.76
CA ILE A 489 12.57 -27.73 -2.42
C ILE A 489 13.91 -28.35 -1.99
N ALA A 490 14.69 -28.93 -2.91
CA ALA A 490 16.01 -29.47 -2.59
C ALA A 490 17.00 -28.37 -2.19
N ASP A 491 16.95 -27.25 -2.89
CA ASP A 491 17.89 -26.13 -2.72
C ASP A 491 17.42 -25.10 -1.68
N CYS A 492 16.14 -25.12 -1.23
CA CYS A 492 15.66 -24.15 -0.25
C CYS A 492 16.47 -24.19 1.06
N HIS A 493 16.55 -23.08 1.76
CA HIS A 493 17.42 -22.90 2.93
C HIS A 493 16.81 -23.47 4.22
N GLU A 494 16.02 -24.52 4.09
CA GLU A 494 15.36 -25.21 5.20
C GLU A 494 16.13 -26.44 5.66
N THR A 495 15.82 -26.89 6.86
CA THR A 495 16.41 -28.11 7.42
C THR A 495 16.01 -29.36 6.60
N PRO A 496 16.80 -30.44 6.59
CA PRO A 496 16.45 -31.68 5.89
C PRO A 496 15.08 -32.25 6.29
N HIS A 497 14.71 -32.12 7.56
CA HIS A 497 13.42 -32.56 8.07
C HIS A 497 12.27 -31.73 7.44
N LYS A 498 12.41 -30.40 7.43
CA LYS A 498 11.38 -29.50 6.85
C LYS A 498 11.31 -29.68 5.33
N LYS A 499 12.43 -29.91 4.62
CA LYS A 499 12.44 -30.26 3.19
C LYS A 499 11.63 -31.53 2.89
N LYS A 500 11.67 -32.54 3.75
CA LYS A 500 10.85 -33.74 3.61
C LYS A 500 9.36 -33.42 3.76
N ALA A 501 9.00 -32.59 4.73
CA ALA A 501 7.63 -32.11 4.91
C ALA A 501 7.14 -31.29 3.70
N LEU A 502 7.95 -30.36 3.20
CA LEU A 502 7.66 -29.55 2.01
C LEU A 502 7.43 -30.41 0.75
N ARG A 503 8.24 -31.48 0.53
CA ARG A 503 8.01 -32.43 -0.59
C ARG A 503 6.66 -33.13 -0.47
N ARG A 504 6.28 -33.53 0.73
CA ARG A 504 4.97 -34.17 1.00
C ARG A 504 3.83 -33.18 0.76
N ARG A 505 4.00 -31.96 1.24
CA ARG A 505 3.04 -30.87 1.03
C ARG A 505 2.89 -30.57 -0.47
N ALA A 506 3.97 -30.38 -1.21
CA ALA A 506 3.95 -30.15 -2.64
C ALA A 506 3.20 -31.23 -3.42
N LEU A 507 3.39 -32.52 -3.05
CA LEU A 507 2.68 -33.63 -3.69
C LEU A 507 1.17 -33.61 -3.39
N GLN A 508 0.78 -33.28 -2.18
CA GLN A 508 -0.63 -33.15 -1.79
C GLN A 508 -1.32 -32.05 -2.58
N LEU A 509 -0.70 -30.87 -2.63
CA LEU A 509 -1.23 -29.72 -3.38
C LEU A 509 -1.26 -29.99 -4.89
N PHE A 510 -0.24 -30.66 -5.43
CA PHE A 510 -0.19 -31.05 -6.84
C PHE A 510 -1.33 -32.01 -7.22
N ARG A 511 -1.63 -33.01 -6.38
CA ARG A 511 -2.79 -33.89 -6.59
C ARG A 511 -4.09 -33.11 -6.59
N ALA A 512 -4.25 -32.16 -5.67
CA ALA A 512 -5.43 -31.31 -5.62
C ALA A 512 -5.64 -30.49 -6.92
N LEU A 513 -4.58 -30.04 -7.56
CA LEU A 513 -4.65 -29.36 -8.87
C LEU A 513 -5.00 -30.31 -10.03
N LEU A 514 -4.48 -31.54 -10.01
CA LEU A 514 -4.78 -32.58 -11.01
C LEU A 514 -6.25 -33.04 -10.91
N ASP A 515 -6.75 -33.31 -9.70
CA ASP A 515 -8.09 -33.80 -9.46
C ASP A 515 -9.15 -32.82 -10.00
N ARG A 516 -8.84 -31.51 -10.03
CA ARG A 516 -9.68 -30.43 -10.54
C ARG A 516 -9.41 -30.04 -11.98
N LYS A 517 -8.53 -30.78 -12.66
CA LYS A 517 -8.13 -30.47 -14.03
C LYS A 517 -7.60 -29.05 -14.24
N ILE A 518 -7.18 -28.37 -13.17
CA ILE A 518 -6.44 -27.09 -13.27
C ILE A 518 -5.08 -27.34 -13.94
N VAL A 519 -4.49 -28.50 -13.66
CA VAL A 519 -3.29 -28.98 -14.33
C VAL A 519 -3.56 -30.36 -14.93
N GLU A 520 -3.15 -30.58 -16.15
CA GLU A 520 -3.36 -31.84 -16.87
C GLU A 520 -2.06 -32.41 -17.41
N PHE A 521 -1.98 -33.75 -17.50
CA PHE A 521 -0.89 -34.41 -18.20
C PHE A 521 -1.09 -34.35 -19.71
N LEU A 522 -0.07 -33.90 -20.44
CA LEU A 522 -0.09 -33.97 -21.90
C LEU A 522 0.02 -35.42 -22.36
N PRO A 523 -0.85 -35.89 -23.28
CA PRO A 523 -0.71 -37.17 -23.93
C PRO A 523 0.65 -37.27 -24.62
N LYS A 524 1.24 -38.44 -24.65
CA LYS A 524 2.58 -38.68 -25.27
C LYS A 524 2.60 -38.36 -26.78
N GLU A 525 1.46 -38.39 -27.44
CA GLU A 525 1.32 -38.17 -28.91
C GLU A 525 1.26 -36.69 -29.28
N ASN A 526 0.92 -35.79 -28.32
CA ASN A 526 0.79 -34.36 -28.57
C ASN A 526 1.96 -33.51 -28.02
N ALA A 527 3.13 -34.14 -27.79
CA ALA A 527 4.31 -33.34 -27.60
C ALA A 527 4.58 -32.61 -28.94
N PRO A 528 4.56 -31.25 -28.99
CA PRO A 528 4.71 -30.52 -30.24
C PRO A 528 6.02 -30.97 -30.90
N ALA A 529 5.88 -31.65 -32.05
CA ALA A 529 7.03 -31.86 -32.96
C ALA A 529 7.49 -30.47 -33.34
N SER A 530 8.70 -30.09 -32.94
CA SER A 530 9.29 -28.84 -33.32
C SER A 530 9.27 -28.68 -34.82
N MET A 531 8.40 -27.85 -35.35
CA MET A 531 8.55 -27.33 -36.71
C MET A 531 9.75 -26.39 -36.68
N THR A 532 10.91 -26.96 -36.87
CA THR A 532 12.15 -26.20 -37.03
C THR A 532 12.54 -26.18 -38.49
N SER A 533 12.51 -25.01 -39.06
CA SER A 533 13.47 -24.63 -40.06
C SER A 533 14.39 -23.57 -39.43
N GLY A 534 15.65 -23.97 -39.11
CA GLY A 534 16.81 -23.10 -39.08
C GLY A 534 17.07 -22.27 -37.79
N ALA A 535 17.12 -22.90 -36.61
CA ALA A 535 17.87 -22.32 -35.48
C ALA A 535 18.44 -23.47 -34.63
N THR A 536 19.65 -23.31 -34.15
CA THR A 536 20.43 -24.26 -33.36
C THR A 536 19.61 -24.93 -32.27
N ALA A 537 19.52 -26.26 -32.33
CA ALA A 537 18.72 -27.09 -31.43
C ALA A 537 19.25 -27.03 -29.99
N GLU A 538 18.76 -26.10 -29.19
CA GLU A 538 18.71 -26.29 -27.76
C GLU A 538 17.62 -27.33 -27.46
N THR A 539 18.00 -28.44 -26.86
CA THR A 539 17.14 -29.56 -26.46
C THR A 539 16.06 -29.09 -25.51
N GLN A 540 14.92 -28.65 -26.04
CA GLN A 540 13.73 -28.36 -25.23
C GLN A 540 13.18 -29.67 -24.69
N THR A 541 13.24 -29.86 -23.39
CA THR A 541 12.55 -30.96 -22.70
C THR A 541 11.05 -30.78 -22.93
N PRO A 542 10.34 -31.78 -23.51
CA PRO A 542 8.90 -31.63 -23.81
C PRO A 542 8.12 -31.40 -22.52
N ARG A 543 7.17 -30.47 -22.57
CA ARG A 543 6.21 -30.24 -21.45
C ARG A 543 5.45 -31.54 -21.22
N LYS A 544 5.48 -32.04 -19.97
CA LYS A 544 4.68 -33.19 -19.54
C LYS A 544 3.33 -32.81 -18.97
N LEU A 545 3.17 -31.54 -18.61
CA LEU A 545 2.00 -30.96 -17.95
C LEU A 545 1.64 -29.65 -18.64
N ARG A 546 0.36 -29.33 -18.63
CA ARG A 546 -0.14 -27.99 -18.96
C ARG A 546 -1.09 -27.51 -17.87
N VAL A 547 -1.15 -26.20 -17.70
CA VAL A 547 -2.27 -25.53 -17.00
C VAL A 547 -3.43 -25.44 -17.98
N ASN A 548 -4.65 -25.65 -17.52
CA ASN A 548 -5.85 -25.64 -18.37
C ASN A 548 -5.98 -24.28 -19.06
N VAL A 549 -6.14 -24.32 -20.40
CA VAL A 549 -6.28 -23.11 -21.23
C VAL A 549 -7.66 -22.45 -21.14
N GLU A 550 -8.63 -23.08 -20.50
CA GLU A 550 -9.97 -22.50 -20.26
C GLU A 550 -9.98 -21.48 -19.11
N LEU A 551 -8.85 -21.36 -18.39
CA LEU A 551 -8.70 -20.35 -17.34
C LEU A 551 -8.19 -19.04 -17.96
N GLN A 552 -8.64 -17.91 -17.41
CA GLN A 552 -8.21 -16.58 -17.84
C GLN A 552 -6.69 -16.39 -17.65
N ASP A 553 -6.09 -15.50 -18.43
CA ASP A 553 -4.64 -15.27 -18.45
C ASP A 553 -4.07 -14.81 -17.10
N ASP A 554 -4.85 -14.10 -16.29
CA ASP A 554 -4.49 -13.60 -14.97
C ASP A 554 -4.98 -14.49 -13.82
N PHE A 555 -5.49 -15.70 -14.11
CA PHE A 555 -5.95 -16.66 -13.11
C PHE A 555 -4.90 -16.92 -12.05
N SER A 556 -5.32 -16.86 -10.79
CA SER A 556 -4.42 -16.99 -9.66
C SER A 556 -5.08 -17.61 -8.42
N LEU A 557 -4.30 -18.38 -7.70
CA LEU A 557 -4.65 -19.02 -6.43
C LEU A 557 -3.93 -18.33 -5.27
N HIS A 558 -4.23 -17.04 -5.06
CA HIS A 558 -3.56 -16.21 -4.05
C HIS A 558 -3.95 -16.56 -2.62
N GLN A 559 -5.22 -16.95 -2.40
CA GLN A 559 -5.72 -17.27 -1.07
C GLN A 559 -5.53 -18.74 -0.74
N ALA A 560 -5.33 -19.06 0.54
CA ALA A 560 -5.22 -20.43 0.99
C ALA A 560 -6.47 -21.27 0.62
N LEU A 561 -7.65 -20.64 0.65
CA LEU A 561 -8.94 -21.25 0.34
C LEU A 561 -9.40 -21.08 -1.11
N SER A 562 -8.55 -20.64 -2.04
CA SER A 562 -8.93 -20.46 -3.45
C SER A 562 -9.52 -21.72 -4.09
N LEU A 563 -9.00 -22.91 -3.77
CA LEU A 563 -9.57 -24.17 -4.28
C LEU A 563 -10.94 -24.49 -3.70
N TYR A 564 -11.19 -24.17 -2.43
CA TYR A 564 -12.52 -24.30 -1.85
C TYR A 564 -13.52 -23.41 -2.59
N LEU A 565 -13.16 -22.16 -2.92
CA LEU A 565 -14.00 -21.28 -3.72
C LEU A 565 -14.36 -21.93 -5.06
N ILE A 566 -13.36 -22.42 -5.81
CA ILE A 566 -13.57 -23.05 -7.13
C ILE A 566 -14.49 -24.26 -7.04
N ASP A 567 -14.32 -25.12 -6.03
CA ASP A 567 -15.13 -26.31 -5.83
C ASP A 567 -16.56 -25.98 -5.38
N THR A 568 -16.77 -24.83 -4.75
CA THR A 568 -18.08 -24.42 -4.20
C THR A 568 -18.91 -23.64 -5.22
N LEU A 569 -18.28 -22.93 -6.20
CA LEU A 569 -18.98 -22.19 -7.24
C LEU A 569 -20.03 -23.04 -8.00
N PRO A 570 -19.73 -24.29 -8.45
CA PRO A 570 -20.74 -25.12 -9.12
C PRO A 570 -21.93 -25.50 -8.23
N LEU A 571 -21.75 -25.52 -6.91
CA LEU A 571 -22.83 -25.81 -5.97
C LEU A 571 -23.81 -24.63 -5.85
N LEU A 572 -23.35 -23.39 -6.07
CA LEU A 572 -24.22 -22.21 -6.14
C LEU A 572 -25.08 -22.24 -7.40
N SER A 573 -24.50 -22.62 -8.55
CA SER A 573 -25.19 -22.65 -9.83
C SER A 573 -26.17 -23.83 -9.97
N ALA A 574 -25.94 -24.93 -9.25
CA ALA A 574 -26.81 -26.13 -9.35
C ALA A 574 -28.20 -25.94 -8.70
N VAL A 575 -28.34 -24.94 -7.81
CA VAL A 575 -29.62 -24.65 -7.13
C VAL A 575 -30.54 -23.78 -7.98
N GLU A 576 -30.01 -23.00 -8.95
CA GLU A 576 -30.77 -22.03 -9.73
C GLU A 576 -30.30 -21.96 -11.17
N ALA A 577 -30.83 -22.81 -12.02
CA ALA A 577 -30.56 -22.83 -13.47
C ALA A 577 -31.14 -21.61 -14.25
N ASN A 578 -31.71 -20.61 -13.58
CA ASN A 578 -32.17 -19.34 -14.14
C ASN A 578 -31.67 -18.19 -13.29
N ALA A 579 -30.79 -17.40 -13.86
CA ALA A 579 -30.33 -16.05 -13.53
C ALA A 579 -31.04 -15.35 -12.34
N SER A 580 -30.86 -15.89 -11.12
CA SER A 580 -31.30 -15.19 -9.93
C SER A 580 -30.30 -14.06 -9.62
N PRO A 581 -30.74 -12.85 -9.27
CA PRO A 581 -29.86 -11.78 -8.77
C PRO A 581 -29.02 -12.22 -7.56
N ASP A 582 -29.45 -13.24 -6.84
CA ASP A 582 -28.78 -13.79 -5.68
C ASP A 582 -27.46 -14.50 -6.01
N TYR A 583 -27.30 -15.09 -7.21
CA TYR A 583 -26.06 -15.76 -7.60
C TYR A 583 -24.83 -14.86 -7.49
N ALA A 584 -24.89 -13.63 -8.00
CA ALA A 584 -23.78 -12.69 -7.95
C ALA A 584 -23.41 -12.32 -6.49
N PHE A 585 -24.41 -12.13 -5.65
CA PHE A 585 -24.21 -11.90 -4.21
C PHE A 585 -23.63 -13.10 -3.47
N ASP A 586 -24.02 -14.31 -3.85
CA ASP A 586 -23.49 -15.52 -3.28
C ASP A 586 -22.04 -15.76 -3.70
N VAL A 587 -21.68 -15.48 -4.95
CA VAL A 587 -20.29 -15.48 -5.43
C VAL A 587 -19.46 -14.45 -4.64
N LEU A 588 -19.97 -13.23 -4.46
CA LEU A 588 -19.29 -12.21 -3.66
C LEU A 588 -19.11 -12.64 -2.21
N THR A 589 -20.15 -13.21 -1.61
CA THR A 589 -20.09 -13.74 -0.23
C THR A 589 -19.04 -14.83 -0.09
N LEU A 590 -18.95 -15.72 -1.06
CA LEU A 590 -17.94 -16.77 -1.10
C LEU A 590 -16.53 -16.21 -1.26
N CYS A 591 -16.35 -15.22 -2.16
CA CYS A 591 -15.07 -14.50 -2.34
C CYS A 591 -14.66 -13.79 -1.05
N GLU A 592 -15.60 -13.13 -0.38
CA GLU A 592 -15.34 -12.41 0.86
C GLU A 592 -15.04 -13.35 2.03
N ALA A 593 -15.66 -14.55 2.07
CA ALA A 593 -15.45 -15.53 3.13
C ALA A 593 -14.04 -16.16 3.14
N ILE A 594 -13.31 -16.13 2.04
CA ILE A 594 -11.95 -16.71 1.96
C ILE A 594 -10.83 -15.72 2.22
N VAL A 595 -11.11 -14.42 2.34
CA VAL A 595 -10.12 -13.41 2.70
C VAL A 595 -10.05 -13.19 4.21
N GLU A 596 -8.97 -12.54 4.67
CA GLU A 596 -8.76 -12.24 6.09
C GLU A 596 -9.83 -11.35 6.69
N ASP A 597 -10.04 -11.49 8.00
CA ASP A 597 -10.98 -10.66 8.73
C ASP A 597 -10.40 -9.27 9.02
N PRO A 598 -11.07 -8.20 8.60
CA PRO A 598 -10.73 -6.85 9.03
C PRO A 598 -11.40 -6.56 10.38
N ASP A 599 -10.87 -7.13 11.46
CA ASP A 599 -11.46 -7.12 12.81
C ASP A 599 -12.03 -5.77 13.26
N GLN A 600 -11.34 -4.67 12.93
CA GLN A 600 -11.78 -3.34 13.34
C GLN A 600 -13.09 -2.93 12.65
N ILE A 601 -13.28 -3.33 11.40
CA ILE A 601 -14.50 -3.06 10.63
C ILE A 601 -15.63 -3.94 11.17
N LEU A 602 -15.37 -5.23 11.36
CA LEU A 602 -16.36 -6.17 11.90
C LEU A 602 -16.85 -5.75 13.29
N ARG A 603 -15.96 -5.28 14.16
CA ARG A 603 -16.36 -4.71 15.46
C ARG A 603 -17.30 -3.51 15.32
N ARG A 604 -17.04 -2.62 14.36
CA ARG A 604 -17.92 -1.47 14.11
C ARG A 604 -19.29 -1.87 13.60
N GLN A 605 -19.38 -2.91 12.75
CA GLN A 605 -20.66 -3.49 12.37
C GLN A 605 -21.42 -4.02 13.59
N VAL A 606 -20.75 -4.76 14.47
CA VAL A 606 -21.35 -5.25 15.74
C VAL A 606 -21.80 -4.09 16.63
N ASP A 607 -20.97 -3.05 16.81
CA ASP A 607 -21.32 -1.88 17.63
C ASP A 607 -22.57 -1.15 17.13
N LYS A 608 -22.70 -1.01 15.79
CA LYS A 608 -23.87 -0.41 15.16
C LYS A 608 -25.11 -1.25 15.39
N LEU A 609 -25.05 -2.56 15.11
CA LEU A 609 -26.17 -3.49 15.33
C LEU A 609 -26.59 -3.52 16.80
N LYS A 610 -25.64 -3.50 17.74
CA LYS A 610 -25.94 -3.41 19.18
C LYS A 610 -26.66 -2.10 19.52
N THR A 611 -26.26 -0.99 18.92
CA THR A 611 -26.87 0.32 19.15
C THR A 611 -28.31 0.35 18.63
N GLU A 612 -28.55 -0.13 17.42
CA GLU A 612 -29.87 -0.24 16.81
C GLU A 612 -30.78 -1.16 17.62
N LYS A 613 -30.29 -2.36 17.97
CA LYS A 613 -31.05 -3.33 18.75
C LYS A 613 -31.36 -2.84 20.17
N LEU A 614 -30.44 -2.09 20.79
CA LEU A 614 -30.68 -1.48 22.08
C LEU A 614 -31.79 -0.42 22.00
N ALA A 615 -31.83 0.35 20.91
CA ALA A 615 -32.92 1.35 20.71
C ALA A 615 -34.27 0.66 20.53
N GLU A 616 -34.34 -0.40 19.71
CA GLU A 616 -35.55 -1.23 19.53
C GLU A 616 -36.02 -1.85 20.86
N MET A 617 -35.13 -2.45 21.62
CA MET A 617 -35.48 -3.09 22.90
C MET A 617 -35.88 -2.10 23.97
N LYS A 618 -35.34 -0.87 23.93
CA LYS A 618 -35.80 0.22 24.79
C LYS A 618 -37.19 0.68 24.41
N ALA A 619 -37.48 0.80 23.12
CA ALA A 619 -38.83 1.18 22.66
C ALA A 619 -39.88 0.09 22.97
N ALA A 620 -39.46 -1.17 23.05
CA ALA A 620 -40.30 -2.32 23.40
C ALA A 620 -40.32 -2.64 24.91
N ASP A 621 -39.79 -1.77 25.77
CA ASP A 621 -39.72 -1.92 27.25
C ASP A 621 -39.14 -3.26 27.74
N VAL A 622 -38.18 -3.86 27.01
CA VAL A 622 -37.51 -5.09 27.41
C VAL A 622 -36.70 -4.86 28.70
N PRO A 623 -36.77 -5.76 29.71
CA PRO A 623 -36.00 -5.60 30.96
C PRO A 623 -34.50 -5.52 30.72
N TYR A 624 -33.78 -4.79 31.58
CA TYR A 624 -32.34 -4.52 31.42
C TYR A 624 -31.46 -5.75 31.31
N GLU A 625 -31.71 -6.78 32.15
CA GLU A 625 -30.93 -8.02 32.15
C GLU A 625 -31.08 -8.79 30.80
N GLN A 626 -32.31 -8.89 30.30
CA GLN A 626 -32.59 -9.52 29.01
C GLN A 626 -31.98 -8.74 27.82
N ARG A 627 -31.88 -7.39 27.97
CA ARG A 627 -31.19 -6.58 26.95
C ARG A 627 -29.71 -6.92 26.89
N LEU A 628 -29.04 -7.10 28.04
CA LEU A 628 -27.62 -7.46 28.08
C LEU A 628 -27.38 -8.82 27.44
N GLU A 629 -28.16 -9.85 27.78
CA GLU A 629 -28.03 -11.17 27.18
C GLU A 629 -28.18 -11.13 25.66
N LYS A 630 -29.22 -10.46 25.15
CA LYS A 630 -29.45 -10.30 23.70
C LYS A 630 -28.37 -9.50 22.98
N LEU A 631 -27.76 -8.52 23.66
CA LEU A 631 -26.66 -7.74 23.07
C LEU A 631 -25.37 -8.55 22.99
N ASP A 632 -25.14 -9.49 23.90
CA ASP A 632 -23.94 -10.35 23.86
C ASP A 632 -24.01 -11.41 22.76
N GLU A 633 -25.21 -11.77 22.31
CA GLU A 633 -25.40 -12.70 21.19
C GLU A 633 -25.20 -12.07 19.80
N ILE A 634 -25.11 -10.73 19.72
CA ILE A 634 -25.01 -10.03 18.44
C ILE A 634 -23.61 -10.21 17.85
N GLU A 635 -23.54 -10.81 16.69
CA GLU A 635 -22.36 -10.95 15.83
C GLU A 635 -22.49 -10.03 14.59
N HIS A 636 -21.38 -9.84 13.89
CA HIS A 636 -21.39 -9.18 12.57
C HIS A 636 -22.21 -9.99 11.56
N PRO A 637 -22.74 -9.39 10.49
CA PRO A 637 -23.53 -10.09 9.48
C PRO A 637 -22.73 -11.21 8.81
N LYS A 638 -23.29 -12.40 8.74
CA LYS A 638 -22.70 -13.61 8.16
C LYS A 638 -23.67 -14.25 7.16
N PRO A 639 -23.90 -13.62 5.99
CA PRO A 639 -24.81 -14.19 5.00
C PRO A 639 -24.35 -15.58 4.56
N ARG A 640 -25.31 -16.47 4.32
CA ARG A 640 -25.06 -17.86 3.89
C ARG A 640 -24.16 -18.67 4.83
N ARG A 641 -24.09 -18.30 6.13
CA ARG A 641 -23.13 -18.90 7.08
C ARG A 641 -23.25 -20.44 7.17
N GLU A 642 -24.47 -20.98 7.20
CA GLU A 642 -24.70 -22.43 7.27
C GLU A 642 -24.16 -23.11 6.02
N PHE A 643 -24.53 -22.64 4.82
CA PHE A 643 -24.01 -23.15 3.55
C PHE A 643 -22.48 -23.11 3.49
N LEU A 644 -21.87 -22.01 3.91
CA LEU A 644 -20.41 -21.86 3.88
C LEU A 644 -19.72 -22.82 4.86
N TYR A 645 -20.22 -22.97 6.07
CA TYR A 645 -19.62 -23.90 7.04
C TYR A 645 -19.84 -25.36 6.64
N ASP A 646 -21.03 -25.73 6.16
CA ASP A 646 -21.34 -27.09 5.76
C ASP A 646 -20.50 -27.54 4.56
N THR A 647 -20.46 -26.70 3.53
CA THR A 647 -19.66 -26.99 2.33
C THR A 647 -18.17 -27.00 2.65
N PHE A 648 -17.71 -26.09 3.51
CA PHE A 648 -16.31 -26.07 3.93
C PHE A 648 -15.94 -27.29 4.77
N ASN A 649 -16.74 -27.69 5.73
CA ASN A 649 -16.47 -28.86 6.56
C ASN A 649 -16.39 -30.13 5.73
N ALA A 650 -17.33 -30.30 4.78
CA ALA A 650 -17.31 -31.41 3.84
C ALA A 650 -16.05 -31.40 2.97
N TRP A 651 -15.69 -30.22 2.45
CA TRP A 651 -14.51 -30.00 1.63
C TRP A 651 -13.21 -30.25 2.43
N ALA A 652 -13.09 -29.69 3.63
CA ALA A 652 -11.90 -29.82 4.49
C ALA A 652 -11.65 -31.26 4.91
N ALA A 653 -12.72 -32.05 5.15
CA ALA A 653 -12.61 -33.49 5.45
C ALA A 653 -11.91 -34.26 4.31
N ALA A 654 -12.13 -33.88 3.06
CA ALA A 654 -11.47 -34.46 1.91
C ALA A 654 -10.06 -33.87 1.67
N HIS A 655 -9.69 -32.75 2.33
CA HIS A 655 -8.46 -32.00 2.11
C HIS A 655 -7.65 -31.75 3.38
N PRO A 656 -7.09 -32.79 4.00
CA PRO A 656 -6.37 -32.67 5.29
C PRO A 656 -5.17 -31.73 5.26
N TRP A 657 -4.70 -31.33 4.08
CA TRP A 657 -3.62 -30.38 3.91
C TRP A 657 -4.00 -28.94 4.28
N ILE A 658 -5.30 -28.61 4.40
CA ILE A 658 -5.76 -27.26 4.76
C ILE A 658 -5.35 -26.87 6.19
N GLY A 659 -5.14 -27.85 7.08
CA GLY A 659 -4.69 -27.61 8.44
C GLY A 659 -5.75 -26.93 9.31
N GLN A 660 -5.44 -25.76 9.86
CA GLN A 660 -6.33 -24.98 10.73
C GLN A 660 -7.05 -23.83 10.02
N GLU A 661 -6.87 -23.71 8.70
CA GLU A 661 -7.60 -22.70 7.94
C GLU A 661 -9.11 -22.95 8.01
N ASN A 662 -9.88 -21.87 8.02
CA ASN A 662 -11.34 -21.91 8.06
C ASN A 662 -11.93 -20.79 7.20
N VAL A 663 -13.16 -20.97 6.75
CA VAL A 663 -13.94 -19.90 6.13
C VAL A 663 -14.32 -18.87 7.19
N ARG A 664 -14.40 -17.63 6.78
CA ARG A 664 -14.68 -16.46 7.64
C ARG A 664 -15.84 -15.67 7.06
N PRO A 665 -17.09 -16.14 7.21
CA PRO A 665 -18.26 -15.47 6.66
C PRO A 665 -18.40 -14.05 7.23
N LYS A 666 -18.53 -13.06 6.32
CA LYS A 666 -18.68 -11.64 6.64
C LYS A 666 -19.39 -10.91 5.51
N SER A 667 -19.81 -9.71 5.74
CA SER A 667 -20.56 -8.89 4.76
C SER A 667 -20.14 -7.43 4.85
N ILE A 668 -19.01 -7.10 4.26
CA ILE A 668 -18.53 -5.71 4.10
C ILE A 668 -18.68 -5.31 2.64
N ALA A 669 -17.99 -6.01 1.74
CA ALA A 669 -18.09 -5.80 0.31
C ALA A 669 -19.51 -6.09 -0.19
N ARG A 670 -20.15 -7.17 0.28
CA ARG A 670 -21.54 -7.49 -0.04
C ARG A 670 -22.47 -6.34 0.35
N GLU A 671 -22.42 -5.85 1.58
CA GLU A 671 -23.25 -4.75 2.05
C GLU A 671 -23.02 -3.46 1.24
N MET A 672 -21.76 -3.15 0.95
CA MET A 672 -21.43 -1.98 0.14
C MET A 672 -22.05 -2.05 -1.25
N TYR A 673 -21.97 -3.20 -1.91
CA TYR A 673 -22.57 -3.39 -3.25
C TYR A 673 -24.10 -3.48 -3.19
N GLU A 674 -24.66 -4.15 -2.20
CA GLU A 674 -26.11 -4.29 -1.99
C GLU A 674 -26.78 -2.93 -1.81
N ARG A 675 -26.18 -2.06 -0.97
CA ARG A 675 -26.63 -0.69 -0.73
C ARG A 675 -26.07 0.33 -1.73
N TYR A 676 -25.25 -0.12 -2.66
CA TYR A 676 -24.51 0.69 -3.63
C TYR A 676 -23.82 1.90 -3.02
N MET A 677 -23.07 1.68 -1.93
CA MET A 677 -22.45 2.74 -1.15
C MET A 677 -21.13 3.20 -1.76
N SER A 678 -20.85 4.49 -1.68
CA SER A 678 -19.51 4.98 -1.91
C SER A 678 -18.56 4.58 -0.78
N PHE A 679 -17.26 4.63 -1.04
CA PHE A 679 -16.25 4.41 0.00
C PHE A 679 -16.43 5.36 1.18
N ALA A 680 -16.68 6.65 0.91
CA ALA A 680 -16.85 7.68 1.93
C ALA A 680 -18.13 7.47 2.77
N ASP A 681 -19.22 7.01 2.16
CA ASP A 681 -20.47 6.75 2.86
C ASP A 681 -20.33 5.58 3.82
N TYR A 682 -19.68 4.49 3.39
CA TYR A 682 -19.44 3.36 4.27
C TYR A 682 -18.53 3.72 5.45
N VAL A 683 -17.46 4.48 5.19
CA VAL A 683 -16.58 5.02 6.24
C VAL A 683 -17.37 5.84 7.26
N ARG A 684 -18.27 6.72 6.80
CA ARG A 684 -19.11 7.59 7.65
C ARG A 684 -20.14 6.79 8.44
N ASP A 685 -20.80 5.83 7.79
CA ASP A 685 -21.88 5.03 8.36
C ASP A 685 -21.40 4.16 9.54
N TYR A 686 -20.16 3.69 9.48
CA TYR A 686 -19.54 2.85 10.49
C TYR A 686 -18.48 3.54 11.36
N GLY A 687 -18.28 4.85 11.20
CA GLY A 687 -17.24 5.59 11.95
C GLY A 687 -15.83 5.02 11.74
N LEU A 688 -15.48 4.68 10.46
CA LEU A 688 -14.23 4.05 10.09
C LEU A 688 -13.14 5.03 9.67
N GLU A 689 -13.27 6.32 10.04
CA GLU A 689 -12.35 7.37 9.61
C GLU A 689 -10.89 7.01 9.87
N ARG A 690 -10.60 6.37 11.00
CA ARG A 690 -9.24 5.95 11.37
C ARG A 690 -8.80 4.63 10.76
N SER A 691 -9.69 3.96 10.02
CA SER A 691 -9.47 2.62 9.44
C SER A 691 -9.73 2.58 7.92
N GLU A 692 -9.78 3.74 7.26
CA GLU A 692 -10.00 3.87 5.82
C GLU A 692 -9.06 2.98 4.98
N GLY A 693 -7.77 2.95 5.32
CA GLY A 693 -6.80 2.10 4.63
C GLY A 693 -7.00 0.60 4.85
N LEU A 694 -7.63 0.20 5.97
CA LEU A 694 -7.98 -1.20 6.21
C LEU A 694 -9.17 -1.62 5.32
N LEU A 695 -10.18 -0.76 5.21
CA LEU A 695 -11.31 -0.97 4.30
C LEU A 695 -10.83 -1.07 2.85
N LEU A 696 -9.98 -0.14 2.40
CA LEU A 696 -9.43 -0.17 1.04
C LEU A 696 -8.66 -1.46 0.76
N ARG A 697 -7.87 -1.94 1.73
CA ARG A 697 -7.14 -3.21 1.62
C ARG A 697 -8.08 -4.39 1.49
N HIS A 698 -9.12 -4.46 2.33
CA HIS A 698 -10.12 -5.53 2.30
C HIS A 698 -10.83 -5.58 0.95
N LEU A 699 -11.35 -4.46 0.47
CA LEU A 699 -12.02 -4.37 -0.82
C LEU A 699 -11.09 -4.74 -1.99
N SER A 700 -9.82 -4.34 -1.92
CA SER A 700 -8.81 -4.73 -2.92
C SER A 700 -8.54 -6.24 -2.93
N GLN A 701 -8.55 -6.89 -1.77
CA GLN A 701 -8.40 -8.35 -1.68
C GLN A 701 -9.62 -9.07 -2.25
N VAL A 702 -10.83 -8.64 -1.89
CA VAL A 702 -12.09 -9.20 -2.41
C VAL A 702 -12.16 -9.04 -3.93
N TRP A 703 -11.89 -7.84 -4.44
CA TRP A 703 -11.85 -7.59 -5.88
C TRP A 703 -10.86 -8.51 -6.61
N LYS A 704 -9.67 -8.73 -6.07
CA LYS A 704 -8.68 -9.65 -6.67
C LYS A 704 -9.16 -11.08 -6.71
N VAL A 705 -9.80 -11.56 -5.66
CA VAL A 705 -10.38 -12.90 -5.63
C VAL A 705 -11.47 -13.01 -6.71
N LEU A 706 -12.35 -12.02 -6.79
CA LEU A 706 -13.42 -11.97 -7.77
C LEU A 706 -12.88 -11.92 -9.21
N ALA A 707 -11.89 -11.06 -9.47
CA ALA A 707 -11.31 -10.87 -10.79
C ALA A 707 -10.45 -12.06 -11.25
N GLN A 708 -9.58 -12.59 -10.37
CA GLN A 708 -8.50 -13.50 -10.73
C GLN A 708 -8.71 -14.95 -10.32
N THR A 709 -9.53 -15.22 -9.28
CA THR A 709 -9.74 -16.59 -8.78
C THR A 709 -11.07 -17.18 -9.27
N VAL A 710 -12.10 -16.35 -9.46
CA VAL A 710 -13.35 -16.80 -10.07
C VAL A 710 -13.13 -17.00 -11.56
N PRO A 711 -13.32 -18.24 -12.10
CA PRO A 711 -13.14 -18.49 -13.53
C PRO A 711 -14.16 -17.72 -14.38
N ASP A 712 -13.77 -17.28 -15.59
CA ASP A 712 -14.64 -16.49 -16.46
C ASP A 712 -15.94 -17.20 -16.83
N ASN A 713 -15.93 -18.52 -16.98
CA ASN A 713 -17.12 -19.31 -17.23
C ASN A 713 -18.11 -19.37 -16.06
N ALA A 714 -17.69 -18.95 -14.86
CA ALA A 714 -18.54 -18.83 -13.67
C ALA A 714 -19.01 -17.38 -13.44
N LYS A 715 -18.56 -16.41 -14.26
CA LYS A 715 -18.94 -15.00 -14.14
C LYS A 715 -20.19 -14.72 -14.98
N SER A 716 -21.33 -14.52 -14.31
CA SER A 716 -22.52 -13.94 -14.95
C SER A 716 -22.31 -12.45 -15.23
N GLU A 717 -23.18 -11.85 -16.03
CA GLU A 717 -23.14 -10.40 -16.30
C GLU A 717 -23.18 -9.56 -15.01
N ALA A 718 -24.02 -9.97 -14.05
CA ALA A 718 -24.12 -9.33 -12.74
C ALA A 718 -22.81 -9.43 -11.93
N VAL A 719 -22.06 -10.54 -12.03
CA VAL A 719 -20.75 -10.68 -11.40
C VAL A 719 -19.73 -9.76 -12.04
N ILE A 720 -19.77 -9.62 -13.37
CA ILE A 720 -18.85 -8.72 -14.10
C ILE A 720 -19.15 -7.25 -13.74
N GLU A 721 -20.43 -6.87 -13.65
CA GLU A 721 -20.85 -5.53 -13.23
C GLU A 721 -20.38 -5.22 -11.80
N MET A 722 -20.45 -6.19 -10.90
CA MET A 722 -19.95 -6.11 -9.53
C MET A 722 -18.42 -5.96 -9.47
N GLU A 723 -17.69 -6.71 -10.30
CA GLU A 723 -16.24 -6.58 -10.44
C GLU A 723 -15.85 -5.17 -10.89
N GLU A 724 -16.58 -4.59 -11.84
CA GLU A 724 -16.36 -3.24 -12.33
C GLU A 724 -16.63 -2.19 -11.23
N TYR A 725 -17.71 -2.34 -10.47
CA TYR A 725 -18.03 -1.46 -9.34
C TYR A 725 -16.85 -1.40 -8.34
N PHE A 726 -16.33 -2.55 -7.90
CA PHE A 726 -15.21 -2.56 -6.96
C PHE A 726 -13.93 -1.99 -7.58
N ARG A 727 -13.68 -2.27 -8.86
CA ARG A 727 -12.54 -1.72 -9.58
C ARG A 727 -12.57 -0.19 -9.60
N GLU A 728 -13.70 0.39 -9.94
CA GLU A 728 -13.87 1.84 -9.99
C GLU A 728 -13.84 2.48 -8.59
N LEU A 729 -14.45 1.83 -7.60
CA LEU A 729 -14.43 2.29 -6.22
C LEU A 729 -13.00 2.35 -5.67
N ILE A 730 -12.20 1.30 -5.89
CA ILE A 730 -10.81 1.25 -5.44
C ILE A 730 -9.97 2.32 -6.15
N ARG A 731 -10.14 2.47 -7.47
CA ARG A 731 -9.42 3.49 -8.27
C ARG A 731 -9.78 4.91 -7.86
N GLY A 732 -11.04 5.17 -7.54
CA GLY A 732 -11.53 6.48 -7.13
C GLY A 732 -10.93 6.97 -5.80
N VAL A 733 -10.44 6.06 -4.96
CA VAL A 733 -9.84 6.40 -3.67
C VAL A 733 -8.38 6.87 -3.79
N ASP A 734 -7.62 6.35 -4.78
CA ASP A 734 -6.19 6.67 -4.90
C ASP A 734 -5.66 6.59 -6.35
N SER A 735 -5.61 7.72 -7.03
CA SER A 735 -5.01 7.88 -8.36
C SER A 735 -3.64 8.61 -8.35
N SER A 736 -3.17 9.03 -7.18
CA SER A 736 -2.07 9.98 -7.01
C SER A 736 -0.74 9.54 -7.65
N LEU A 737 -0.45 8.26 -7.69
CA LEU A 737 0.79 7.71 -8.22
C LEU A 737 0.86 7.78 -9.75
N LEU A 738 -0.25 7.49 -10.41
CA LEU A 738 -0.35 7.52 -11.86
C LEU A 738 -0.23 8.97 -12.38
N GLU A 739 -0.85 9.92 -11.68
CA GLU A 739 -0.73 11.34 -11.99
C GLU A 739 0.71 11.85 -11.85
N GLU A 740 1.44 11.42 -10.81
CA GLU A 740 2.84 11.84 -10.63
C GLU A 740 3.75 11.23 -11.71
N TRP A 741 3.50 9.99 -12.14
CA TRP A 741 4.22 9.38 -13.25
C TRP A 741 3.95 10.12 -14.59
N GLU A 742 2.70 10.47 -14.88
CA GLU A 742 2.35 11.24 -16.08
C GLU A 742 3.00 12.62 -16.07
N ARG A 743 3.08 13.29 -14.92
CA ARG A 743 3.83 14.56 -14.77
C ARG A 743 5.33 14.41 -15.03
N LEU A 744 5.91 13.27 -14.68
CA LEU A 744 7.33 13.00 -14.96
C LEU A 744 7.57 12.73 -16.44
N ARG A 745 6.63 12.06 -17.10
CA ARG A 745 6.68 11.71 -18.52
C ARG A 745 6.41 12.92 -19.41
N ASN A 746 5.45 13.72 -19.03
CA ASN A 746 5.05 14.93 -19.77
C ASN A 746 5.12 16.14 -18.85
N PRO A 747 6.17 16.98 -18.94
CA PRO A 747 6.35 18.16 -18.10
C PRO A 747 5.24 19.20 -18.23
N ASP A 748 4.53 19.20 -19.35
CA ASP A 748 3.40 20.10 -19.63
C ASP A 748 2.06 19.51 -19.15
N PHE A 749 2.09 18.32 -18.55
CA PHE A 749 0.92 17.72 -17.94
C PHE A 749 0.48 18.55 -16.73
N VAL A 750 -0.57 19.32 -16.94
CA VAL A 750 -1.32 19.95 -15.86
C VAL A 750 -2.37 18.92 -15.45
N ALA A 751 -2.29 18.41 -14.22
CA ALA A 751 -3.38 17.62 -13.67
C ALA A 751 -4.62 18.51 -13.71
N VAL A 752 -5.58 18.16 -14.55
CA VAL A 752 -6.83 18.88 -14.65
C VAL A 752 -7.49 18.73 -13.29
N GLU A 753 -7.82 19.83 -12.63
CA GLU A 753 -8.46 19.85 -11.31
C GLU A 753 -9.89 19.27 -11.32
N THR A 754 -10.35 18.88 -12.48
CA THR A 754 -11.59 18.13 -12.70
C THR A 754 -11.27 16.63 -12.61
N GLY A 755 -12.10 15.88 -11.88
CA GLY A 755 -11.98 14.43 -11.63
C GLY A 755 -11.94 13.54 -12.89
N GLU A 756 -11.24 13.96 -13.93
CA GLU A 756 -11.01 13.18 -15.15
C GLU A 756 -10.03 12.05 -14.85
N LYS A 757 -10.54 10.84 -15.03
CA LYS A 757 -9.80 9.59 -14.94
C LYS A 757 -8.63 9.61 -15.92
N PRO A 758 -7.43 9.08 -15.54
CA PRO A 758 -6.33 8.94 -16.47
C PRO A 758 -6.76 8.11 -17.68
N ALA A 759 -6.58 8.65 -18.87
CA ALA A 759 -6.92 7.98 -20.11
C ALA A 759 -6.16 6.64 -20.23
N ARG A 760 -6.87 5.59 -20.60
CA ARG A 760 -6.26 4.32 -21.01
C ARG A 760 -5.35 4.55 -22.24
N PRO A 761 -4.33 3.69 -22.50
CA PRO A 761 -3.45 3.88 -23.65
C PRO A 761 -4.25 4.06 -24.95
N ALA A 762 -3.82 4.96 -25.80
CA ALA A 762 -4.50 5.44 -27.00
C ALA A 762 -4.87 4.38 -28.08
N SER A 763 -4.64 3.10 -27.81
CA SER A 763 -4.97 2.00 -28.73
C SER A 763 -6.26 1.24 -28.38
N PHE A 764 -6.95 1.61 -27.30
CA PHE A 764 -8.16 0.91 -26.83
C PHE A 764 -9.38 1.81 -26.98
N ASP A 765 -10.27 1.49 -27.89
CA ASP A 765 -11.56 2.16 -28.08
C ASP A 765 -12.59 1.51 -27.12
N VAL A 766 -12.98 2.21 -26.06
CA VAL A 766 -13.98 1.75 -25.06
C VAL A 766 -15.35 1.47 -25.67
N THR A 767 -15.70 2.07 -26.81
CA THR A 767 -17.01 1.90 -27.46
C THR A 767 -17.05 0.67 -28.36
N ARG A 768 -15.91 -0.01 -28.59
CA ARG A 768 -15.81 -1.15 -29.50
C ARG A 768 -16.50 -2.41 -28.95
N ASP A 769 -16.44 -2.59 -27.64
CA ASP A 769 -17.22 -3.61 -26.94
C ASP A 769 -18.49 -2.96 -26.37
N GLY A 770 -19.61 -3.07 -27.08
CA GLY A 770 -20.86 -2.45 -26.67
C GLY A 770 -21.36 -2.93 -25.30
N ALA A 771 -21.15 -4.19 -24.93
CA ALA A 771 -21.56 -4.69 -23.62
C ALA A 771 -20.72 -4.10 -22.50
N ALA A 772 -19.40 -4.08 -22.66
CA ALA A 772 -18.50 -3.44 -21.70
C ALA A 772 -18.76 -1.93 -21.61
N PHE A 773 -19.06 -1.27 -22.72
CA PHE A 773 -19.35 0.16 -22.73
C PHE A 773 -20.67 0.50 -22.03
N ARG A 774 -21.75 -0.30 -22.22
CA ARG A 774 -23.01 -0.12 -21.47
C ARG A 774 -22.78 -0.24 -19.96
N ARG A 775 -21.95 -1.19 -19.51
CA ARG A 775 -21.61 -1.32 -18.08
C ARG A 775 -20.92 -0.07 -17.54
N LEU A 776 -19.96 0.49 -18.28
CA LEU A 776 -19.28 1.74 -17.90
C LEU A 776 -20.27 2.90 -17.79
N VAL A 777 -21.20 3.02 -18.76
CA VAL A 777 -22.25 4.05 -18.72
C VAL A 777 -23.16 3.85 -17.50
N ARG A 778 -23.63 2.63 -17.24
CA ARG A 778 -24.48 2.32 -16.06
C ARG A 778 -23.76 2.69 -14.76
N THR A 779 -22.49 2.33 -14.64
CA THR A 779 -21.68 2.71 -13.45
C THR A 779 -21.61 4.22 -13.25
N ALA A 780 -21.45 4.99 -14.34
CA ALA A 780 -21.45 6.45 -14.26
C ALA A 780 -22.83 7.02 -13.86
N VAL A 781 -23.92 6.49 -14.45
CA VAL A 781 -25.29 6.88 -14.14
C VAL A 781 -25.66 6.57 -12.69
N PHE A 782 -25.38 5.35 -12.20
CA PHE A 782 -25.71 4.98 -10.83
C PHE A 782 -24.82 5.69 -9.82
N GLY A 783 -23.57 6.01 -10.15
CA GLY A 783 -22.73 6.87 -9.33
C GLY A 783 -23.32 8.28 -9.20
N PHE A 784 -23.81 8.86 -10.29
CA PHE A 784 -24.53 10.14 -10.29
C PHE A 784 -25.79 10.07 -9.41
N LEU A 785 -26.63 9.05 -9.63
CA LEU A 785 -27.86 8.87 -8.84
C LEU A 785 -27.56 8.66 -7.33
N GLN A 786 -26.43 8.08 -7.00
CA GLN A 786 -25.98 7.94 -5.60
C GLN A 786 -25.67 9.29 -4.98
N ASP A 787 -24.95 10.16 -5.67
CA ASP A 787 -24.64 11.51 -5.17
C ASP A 787 -25.94 12.33 -5.03
N VAL A 788 -26.88 12.19 -5.97
CA VAL A 788 -28.21 12.77 -5.91
C VAL A 788 -29.02 12.26 -4.70
N ALA A 789 -28.99 10.94 -4.45
CA ALA A 789 -29.69 10.34 -3.30
C ALA A 789 -29.12 10.85 -1.96
N ALA A 790 -27.82 11.14 -1.93
CA ALA A 790 -27.15 11.77 -0.79
C ALA A 790 -27.38 13.28 -0.71
N ARG A 791 -28.04 13.89 -1.68
CA ARG A 791 -28.23 15.34 -1.85
C ARG A 791 -26.91 16.12 -1.94
N ASP A 792 -25.88 15.49 -2.48
CA ASP A 792 -24.60 16.12 -2.78
C ASP A 792 -24.58 16.54 -4.26
N TRP A 793 -25.21 17.67 -4.50
CA TRP A 793 -25.43 18.21 -5.85
C TRP A 793 -24.12 18.61 -6.54
N GLU A 794 -23.16 19.07 -5.74
CA GLU A 794 -21.84 19.42 -6.25
C GLU A 794 -21.07 18.16 -6.72
N ALA A 795 -21.09 17.11 -5.92
CA ALA A 795 -20.49 15.83 -6.31
C ALA A 795 -21.18 15.20 -7.53
N ALA A 796 -22.53 15.27 -7.60
CA ALA A 796 -23.29 14.80 -8.74
C ALA A 796 -22.89 15.53 -10.03
N ALA A 797 -22.79 16.86 -9.99
CA ALA A 797 -22.36 17.67 -11.13
C ALA A 797 -20.91 17.40 -11.54
N GLU A 798 -19.98 17.30 -10.57
CA GLU A 798 -18.59 16.96 -10.82
C GLU A 798 -18.44 15.59 -11.49
N ARG A 799 -19.24 14.60 -11.09
CA ARG A 799 -19.18 13.23 -11.63
C ARG A 799 -19.46 13.17 -13.13
N LEU A 800 -20.36 14.00 -13.61
CA LEU A 800 -20.69 14.08 -15.03
C LEU A 800 -19.89 15.17 -15.79
N ASN A 801 -18.86 15.74 -15.18
CA ASN A 801 -18.07 16.85 -15.71
C ASN A 801 -18.90 18.11 -16.03
N ALA A 802 -20.01 18.31 -15.32
CA ALA A 802 -20.93 19.43 -15.44
C ALA A 802 -20.77 20.42 -14.27
N ALA A 803 -19.51 20.73 -13.91
CA ALA A 803 -19.21 21.64 -12.80
C ALA A 803 -19.87 23.01 -13.05
N GLY A 804 -20.79 23.41 -12.14
CA GLY A 804 -21.63 24.60 -12.26
C GLY A 804 -23.10 24.33 -12.52
N GLU A 805 -23.49 23.10 -12.83
CA GLU A 805 -24.90 22.71 -13.06
C GLU A 805 -25.59 22.12 -11.81
N ALA A 806 -24.91 22.11 -10.66
CA ALA A 806 -25.43 21.55 -9.40
C ALA A 806 -26.85 22.01 -9.06
N ARG A 807 -27.12 23.30 -9.23
CA ARG A 807 -28.46 23.88 -9.00
C ARG A 807 -29.51 23.38 -9.99
N GLN A 808 -29.14 23.15 -11.24
CA GLN A 808 -30.08 22.64 -12.24
C GLN A 808 -30.44 21.18 -11.95
N ILE A 809 -29.48 20.40 -11.50
CA ILE A 809 -29.69 19.01 -11.06
C ILE A 809 -30.62 19.00 -9.84
N GLU A 810 -30.38 19.87 -8.85
CA GLU A 810 -31.24 20.00 -7.66
C GLU A 810 -32.68 20.34 -8.07
N GLU A 811 -32.89 21.38 -8.87
CA GLU A 811 -34.22 21.80 -9.34
C GLU A 811 -34.93 20.72 -10.17
N ALA A 812 -34.19 19.91 -10.94
CA ALA A 812 -34.76 18.80 -11.70
C ALA A 812 -35.26 17.66 -10.81
N PHE A 813 -34.56 17.36 -9.71
CA PHE A 813 -34.96 16.27 -8.81
C PHE A 813 -35.95 16.73 -7.70
N GLU A 814 -36.10 18.02 -7.43
CA GLU A 814 -37.00 18.53 -6.39
C GLU A 814 -38.43 18.01 -6.57
N ARG A 815 -38.96 18.05 -7.79
CA ARG A 815 -40.31 17.55 -8.10
C ARG A 815 -40.49 16.07 -7.79
N TYR A 816 -39.51 15.28 -8.13
CA TYR A 816 -39.48 13.84 -7.81
C TYR A 816 -39.49 13.62 -6.30
N PHE A 817 -38.61 14.32 -5.58
CA PHE A 817 -38.49 14.17 -4.14
C PHE A 817 -39.70 14.66 -3.38
N GLU A 818 -40.40 15.65 -3.90
CA GLU A 818 -41.70 16.11 -3.33
C GLU A 818 -42.81 15.05 -3.49
N ALA A 819 -42.80 14.31 -4.62
CA ALA A 819 -43.79 13.30 -4.94
C ALA A 819 -43.50 11.94 -4.26
N HIS A 820 -42.28 11.47 -4.25
CA HIS A 820 -41.88 10.09 -3.89
C HIS A 820 -40.90 10.03 -2.71
N GLY A 821 -40.32 11.13 -2.30
CA GLY A 821 -39.40 11.21 -1.18
C GLY A 821 -38.01 10.65 -1.45
N ARG A 822 -37.87 9.40 -1.88
CA ARG A 822 -36.59 8.74 -2.19
C ARG A 822 -36.75 7.68 -3.26
N PHE A 823 -35.76 7.50 -4.11
CA PHE A 823 -35.62 6.34 -4.98
C PHE A 823 -34.67 5.30 -4.41
N ARG A 824 -34.81 4.06 -4.84
CA ARG A 824 -34.01 2.90 -4.42
C ARG A 824 -32.79 2.73 -5.31
N LEU A 825 -31.65 2.44 -4.67
CA LEU A 825 -30.40 2.06 -5.35
C LEU A 825 -29.97 0.63 -4.98
N ASP A 826 -30.86 -0.13 -4.38
CA ASP A 826 -30.66 -1.55 -4.12
C ASP A 826 -30.69 -2.36 -5.43
N PRO A 827 -30.49 -3.69 -5.40
CA PRO A 827 -30.45 -4.51 -6.61
C PRO A 827 -31.69 -4.40 -7.47
N GLU A 828 -32.87 -4.22 -6.89
CA GLU A 828 -34.12 -4.04 -7.64
C GLU A 828 -34.13 -2.68 -8.36
N GLY A 829 -33.78 -1.60 -7.66
CA GLY A 829 -33.70 -0.26 -8.26
C GLY A 829 -32.67 -0.16 -9.39
N ARG A 830 -31.64 -1.04 -9.36
CA ARG A 830 -30.59 -1.12 -10.38
C ARG A 830 -30.80 -2.21 -11.41
N ALA A 831 -31.92 -2.94 -11.38
CA ALA A 831 -32.16 -4.01 -12.32
C ALA A 831 -32.18 -3.49 -13.77
N ALA A 832 -31.61 -4.26 -14.69
CA ALA A 832 -31.49 -3.88 -16.11
C ALA A 832 -32.84 -3.55 -16.78
N LYS A 833 -33.93 -4.12 -16.29
CA LYS A 833 -35.31 -3.84 -16.75
C LYS A 833 -35.74 -2.38 -16.56
N HIS A 834 -35.08 -1.64 -15.66
CA HIS A 834 -35.35 -0.22 -15.39
C HIS A 834 -34.42 0.74 -16.15
N THR A 835 -33.53 0.19 -17.00
CA THR A 835 -32.61 0.99 -17.83
C THR A 835 -33.01 0.81 -19.31
N HIS A 836 -33.53 1.85 -19.93
CA HIS A 836 -33.95 1.85 -21.31
C HIS A 836 -32.93 2.55 -22.19
N TRP A 837 -32.49 1.85 -23.22
CA TRP A 837 -31.48 2.33 -24.16
C TRP A 837 -32.11 2.68 -25.50
N ASP A 838 -31.78 3.86 -26.02
CA ASP A 838 -32.01 4.18 -27.42
C ASP A 838 -30.65 4.41 -28.12
N GLU A 839 -30.18 3.34 -28.75
CA GLU A 839 -28.91 3.33 -29.49
C GLU A 839 -29.08 3.79 -30.94
N ALA A 840 -30.33 3.91 -31.38
CA ALA A 840 -30.68 4.33 -32.75
C ALA A 840 -30.89 5.85 -32.87
N ALA A 841 -30.89 6.58 -31.77
CA ALA A 841 -31.12 8.02 -31.74
C ALA A 841 -30.14 8.79 -32.63
N SER A 842 -28.85 8.38 -32.67
CA SER A 842 -27.82 8.96 -33.55
C SER A 842 -26.63 7.99 -33.68
N THR A 843 -25.85 8.16 -34.76
CA THR A 843 -24.58 7.40 -34.93
C THR A 843 -23.47 7.83 -33.97
N GLU A 844 -23.62 8.96 -33.29
CA GLU A 844 -22.62 9.53 -32.39
C GLU A 844 -23.09 9.69 -30.94
N GLU A 845 -24.38 9.53 -30.68
CA GLU A 845 -24.97 9.69 -29.34
C GLU A 845 -25.99 8.60 -29.08
N TRP A 846 -25.94 8.01 -27.89
CA TRP A 846 -26.98 7.15 -27.36
C TRP A 846 -27.82 7.92 -26.35
N GLN A 847 -29.10 7.56 -26.22
CA GLN A 847 -29.95 8.04 -25.15
C GLN A 847 -30.19 6.92 -24.12
N LEU A 848 -30.28 7.28 -22.88
CA LEU A 848 -30.55 6.38 -21.78
C LEU A 848 -31.59 7.00 -20.85
N ALA A 849 -32.67 6.25 -20.58
CA ALA A 849 -33.63 6.58 -19.57
C ALA A 849 -33.56 5.56 -18.45
N GLN A 850 -33.30 6.03 -17.24
CA GLN A 850 -33.24 5.22 -16.01
C GLN A 850 -34.50 5.49 -15.20
N VAL A 851 -35.37 4.50 -15.07
CA VAL A 851 -36.55 4.58 -14.20
C VAL A 851 -36.12 4.67 -12.76
N LEU A 852 -36.64 5.64 -12.03
CA LEU A 852 -36.41 5.85 -10.62
C LEU A 852 -37.41 4.99 -9.82
N VAL A 853 -36.92 3.87 -9.29
CA VAL A 853 -37.75 2.94 -8.51
C VAL A 853 -37.97 3.53 -7.14
N ASP A 854 -39.23 3.81 -6.79
CA ASP A 854 -39.62 4.34 -5.49
C ASP A 854 -40.01 3.24 -4.49
N ALA A 855 -40.26 3.61 -3.24
CA ALA A 855 -40.61 2.68 -2.17
C ALA A 855 -41.98 2.02 -2.37
N ASP A 856 -42.90 2.71 -3.07
CA ASP A 856 -44.27 2.25 -3.34
C ASP A 856 -44.37 1.51 -4.69
N GLU A 857 -43.24 1.35 -5.40
CA GLU A 857 -43.10 0.66 -6.68
C GLU A 857 -44.00 1.22 -7.79
N LEU A 858 -44.32 2.52 -7.75
CA LEU A 858 -45.08 3.20 -8.78
C LEU A 858 -44.27 3.32 -10.07
N ASN A 859 -42.96 3.56 -9.94
CA ASN A 859 -41.98 3.53 -11.06
C ASN A 859 -42.35 4.44 -12.21
N ASP A 860 -42.95 5.59 -11.93
CA ASP A 860 -43.59 6.48 -12.91
C ASP A 860 -42.73 7.70 -13.28
N TRP A 861 -41.46 7.73 -12.83
CA TRP A 861 -40.48 8.75 -13.18
C TRP A 861 -39.19 8.16 -13.70
N GLU A 862 -38.54 8.89 -14.63
CA GLU A 862 -37.26 8.50 -15.21
C GLU A 862 -36.25 9.65 -15.21
N ALA A 863 -34.98 9.34 -14.99
CA ALA A 863 -33.85 10.24 -15.21
C ALA A 863 -33.26 9.97 -16.60
N ARG A 864 -33.12 11.00 -17.43
CA ARG A 864 -32.67 10.92 -18.82
C ARG A 864 -31.23 11.38 -18.98
N PHE A 865 -30.50 10.66 -19.80
CA PHE A 865 -29.08 10.90 -20.06
C PHE A 865 -28.79 10.79 -21.56
N VAL A 866 -27.79 11.55 -22.02
CA VAL A 866 -27.20 11.43 -23.35
C VAL A 866 -25.75 10.99 -23.20
N ILE A 867 -25.35 9.99 -23.97
CA ILE A 867 -24.02 9.41 -24.00
C ILE A 867 -23.32 9.80 -25.30
N SER A 868 -22.27 10.58 -25.25
CA SER A 868 -21.48 10.96 -26.41
C SER A 868 -20.45 9.88 -26.74
N LEU A 869 -20.66 9.16 -27.87
CA LEU A 869 -19.75 8.13 -28.34
C LEU A 869 -18.42 8.71 -28.83
N SER A 870 -18.45 9.87 -29.50
CA SER A 870 -17.27 10.55 -30.01
C SER A 870 -16.35 11.04 -28.88
N GLU A 871 -16.93 11.69 -27.86
CA GLU A 871 -16.17 12.12 -26.69
C GLU A 871 -15.69 10.91 -25.86
N SER A 872 -16.50 9.87 -25.75
CA SER A 872 -16.13 8.64 -25.02
C SER A 872 -14.93 7.94 -25.66
N ARG A 873 -14.85 7.91 -26.99
CA ARG A 873 -13.67 7.42 -27.73
C ARG A 873 -12.44 8.29 -27.45
N ALA A 874 -12.62 9.61 -27.55
CA ALA A 874 -11.54 10.57 -27.35
C ALA A 874 -10.97 10.52 -25.92
N LYS A 875 -11.85 10.41 -24.92
CA LYS A 875 -11.47 10.37 -23.49
C LYS A 875 -11.19 8.95 -22.97
N ASN A 876 -11.46 7.95 -23.78
CA ASN A 876 -11.38 6.52 -23.40
C ASN A 876 -12.14 6.18 -22.10
N SER A 877 -13.30 6.83 -21.90
CA SER A 877 -14.19 6.69 -20.74
C SER A 877 -15.62 6.99 -21.14
N ALA A 878 -16.62 6.50 -20.38
CA ALA A 878 -18.02 6.85 -20.64
C ALA A 878 -18.25 8.35 -20.38
N VAL A 879 -18.66 9.10 -21.40
CA VAL A 879 -19.06 10.50 -21.29
C VAL A 879 -20.58 10.57 -21.30
N VAL A 880 -21.16 10.81 -20.12
CA VAL A 880 -22.59 10.85 -19.86
C VAL A 880 -22.97 12.28 -19.48
N ARG A 881 -24.06 12.80 -20.06
CA ARG A 881 -24.65 14.09 -19.73
C ARG A 881 -26.05 13.89 -19.18
N PHE A 882 -26.36 14.53 -18.09
CA PHE A 882 -27.71 14.55 -17.52
C PHE A 882 -28.60 15.50 -18.31
N VAL A 883 -29.84 15.09 -18.63
CA VAL A 883 -30.79 15.87 -19.38
C VAL A 883 -31.89 16.41 -18.48
N GLY A 884 -32.46 15.55 -17.63
CA GLY A 884 -33.55 15.93 -16.76
C GLY A 884 -34.22 14.73 -16.09
N VAL A 885 -35.22 15.03 -15.26
CA VAL A 885 -36.08 14.04 -14.60
C VAL A 885 -37.53 14.36 -14.96
N GLU A 886 -38.26 13.39 -15.49
CA GLU A 886 -39.64 13.58 -15.92
C GLU A 886 -40.47 12.32 -15.72
N PRO A 887 -41.82 12.43 -15.71
CA PRO A 887 -42.69 11.28 -15.64
C PRO A 887 -42.49 10.37 -16.87
N VAL A 888 -42.59 9.06 -16.69
CA VAL A 888 -42.44 8.05 -17.75
C VAL A 888 -43.50 8.29 -18.83
N GLY A 889 -43.06 8.51 -20.06
CA GLY A 889 -43.96 8.75 -21.18
C GLY A 889 -44.40 10.20 -21.35
N ALA A 890 -43.78 11.16 -20.68
CA ALA A 890 -44.05 12.59 -20.82
C ALA A 890 -43.46 13.19 -22.10
#